data_7d69e4d6bb1540305e30bad7d60c8acd
#
_entry.id   7d69e4d6bb1540305e30bad7d60c8acd
#
_cell.length_a   1.000
_cell.length_b   1.000
_cell.length_c   1.000
_cell.angle_alpha   90.00
_cell.angle_beta   90.00
_cell.angle_gamma   90.00
#
_symmetry.space_group_name_H-M   'P 1'
#
loop_
_entity.id
_entity.type
_entity.pdbx_description
1 polymer ?
#
loop_
_entity_poly.entity_id
_entity_poly.type
_entity_poly.pdbx_seq_one_letter_code
_entity_poly.pdbx_strand_id
1 'polypeptide(L)'
;MKDYWKKKGKLLIIACIAVIAGFIVMGAYAGIHYTKAGDNKGKIEIGNENVLIKGDIKRRNGKYYIGKKGGEMLIKLHKEYVNKLSYEYTSEYFSKAHLRIRKQNIYGAYKDMHIEDEYMKDMPRSVVNVGGKVAEIEIKFEKSENEVVINHFEVDNTLKLNPILGVFTAACVFAFLFILSFRKENKRHPAITFFVCSFVAGICLMLLEPIYVTGFDEQIHYLNAHWIGCTKYEEPSTQVEDYYYGYPWEINTTTISANESIEERMDFFRVMNDKTRYTGVMTDKYEFKLSSVGYLNQAFLLKIGQILHLPFYFQWLLGKLGNLLLYAVVMSFAIAILPIGKRLLMVIGMMPELIFQGTVYTYDIWVVAFLVLGSSILIREHLNKTEKFEYKWRILMIACFVLGCLPKAVYAPLILSGLFLGKDKFYSKRDEYIFKGGIIIAFLALMASFVLPALNPSNDMSDSRGSKTDSGQQMKYILGQPIAYAIVWLKNVLKTFQEYIMGGSAFTSFGYLGGGSLSTCCAALVVGTTLTDTYGDGKSKERVLDIKTKCIFAIEMILVIGLVWTALYISFTEAGIEEILGTQARYYYPFIFIFYLCFQTDKIKNTIELEKYQMMIMLASNFIIFQQMWEVLLVRKCL
;
A
#
# COMPACT_ATOMS: atom_id res chain seq x y z
N MET A 1 -3.77 34.73 19.70
CA MET A 1 -2.29 34.60 19.55
C MET A 1 -1.65 33.69 20.60
N LYS A 2 -1.79 33.95 21.92
CA LYS A 2 -1.17 33.11 22.96
C LYS A 2 -1.51 31.62 22.87
N ASP A 3 -2.76 31.25 22.57
CA ASP A 3 -3.21 29.85 22.47
C ASP A 3 -2.62 29.13 21.24
N TYR A 4 -2.46 29.87 20.14
CA TYR A 4 -1.80 29.39 18.91
C TYR A 4 -0.31 29.07 19.14
N TRP A 5 0.43 29.98 19.80
CA TRP A 5 1.84 29.78 20.11
C TRP A 5 2.04 28.64 21.12
N LYS A 6 1.12 28.51 22.10
CA LYS A 6 1.13 27.39 23.05
C LYS A 6 0.94 26.04 22.36
N LYS A 7 0.05 25.95 21.36
CA LYS A 7 -0.17 24.73 20.58
C LYS A 7 1.02 24.38 19.67
N LYS A 8 1.61 25.37 19.00
CA LYS A 8 2.84 25.19 18.22
C LYS A 8 4.01 24.71 19.09
N GLY A 9 4.22 25.33 20.24
CA GLY A 9 5.25 24.92 21.18
C GLY A 9 5.05 23.47 21.66
N LYS A 10 3.82 23.08 21.96
CA LYS A 10 3.50 21.70 22.37
C LYS A 10 3.77 20.70 21.25
N LEU A 11 3.42 21.03 20.00
CA LEU A 11 3.70 20.16 18.85
C LEU A 11 5.21 19.98 18.63
N LEU A 12 5.97 21.07 18.74
CA LEU A 12 7.43 21.02 18.62
C LEU A 12 8.06 20.16 19.72
N ILE A 13 7.60 20.30 20.96
CA ILE A 13 8.06 19.47 22.08
C ILE A 13 7.80 17.98 21.80
N ILE A 14 6.60 17.62 21.32
CA ILE A 14 6.27 16.24 20.97
C ILE A 14 7.19 15.73 19.85
N ALA A 15 7.46 16.54 18.82
CA ALA A 15 8.37 16.18 17.76
C ALA A 15 9.81 15.95 18.29
N CYS A 16 10.29 16.84 19.15
CA CYS A 16 11.61 16.67 19.78
C CYS A 16 11.68 15.39 20.62
N ILE A 17 10.66 15.12 21.45
CA ILE A 17 10.61 13.89 22.27
C ILE A 17 10.61 12.65 21.36
N ALA A 18 9.85 12.67 20.28
CA ALA A 18 9.78 11.56 19.32
C ALA A 18 11.15 11.30 18.67
N VAL A 19 11.82 12.33 18.21
CA VAL A 19 13.17 12.21 17.61
C VAL A 19 14.19 11.69 18.63
N ILE A 20 14.19 12.22 19.85
CA ILE A 20 15.07 11.74 20.93
C ILE A 20 14.79 10.26 21.24
N ALA A 21 13.51 9.86 21.32
CA ALA A 21 13.14 8.45 21.52
C ALA A 21 13.68 7.55 20.40
N GLY A 22 13.60 8.02 19.14
CA GLY A 22 14.18 7.32 18.00
C GLY A 22 15.69 7.09 18.15
N PHE A 23 16.43 8.13 18.52
CA PHE A 23 17.89 8.01 18.78
C PHE A 23 18.21 7.09 19.94
N ILE A 24 17.45 7.16 21.04
CA ILE A 24 17.65 6.28 22.22
C ILE A 24 17.44 4.82 21.84
N VAL A 25 16.33 4.49 21.16
CA VAL A 25 16.03 3.10 20.79
C VAL A 25 17.04 2.57 19.78
N MET A 26 17.41 3.37 18.79
CA MET A 26 18.43 3.03 17.80
C MET A 26 19.79 2.77 18.45
N GLY A 27 20.23 3.65 19.37
CA GLY A 27 21.47 3.50 20.11
C GLY A 27 21.46 2.30 21.06
N ALA A 28 20.35 2.10 21.79
CA ALA A 28 20.16 0.95 22.68
C ALA A 28 20.21 -0.38 21.91
N TYR A 29 19.51 -0.47 20.77
CA TYR A 29 19.53 -1.65 19.90
C TYR A 29 20.96 -1.97 19.44
N ALA A 30 21.67 -1.00 18.88
CA ALA A 30 23.05 -1.17 18.43
C ALA A 30 23.99 -1.55 19.60
N GLY A 31 23.86 -0.90 20.76
CA GLY A 31 24.65 -1.17 21.96
C GLY A 31 24.43 -2.57 22.53
N ILE A 32 23.18 -3.06 22.54
CA ILE A 32 22.85 -4.43 22.96
C ILE A 32 23.55 -5.47 22.09
N HIS A 33 23.48 -5.32 20.77
CA HIS A 33 24.13 -6.26 19.84
C HIS A 33 25.65 -6.21 19.96
N TYR A 34 26.23 -5.01 20.08
CA TYR A 34 27.67 -4.82 20.26
C TYR A 34 28.18 -5.41 21.58
N THR A 35 27.44 -5.25 22.68
CA THR A 35 27.83 -5.83 23.98
C THR A 35 27.69 -7.36 24.01
N LYS A 36 26.68 -7.91 23.34
CA LYS A 36 26.51 -9.36 23.24
C LYS A 36 27.59 -10.07 22.43
N ALA A 37 28.31 -9.35 21.58
CA ALA A 37 29.45 -9.87 20.82
C ALA A 37 30.65 -10.24 21.73
N GLY A 38 30.72 -9.74 22.97
CA GLY A 38 31.80 -10.07 23.92
C GLY A 38 33.16 -9.69 23.36
N ASP A 39 34.06 -10.65 23.25
CA ASP A 39 35.42 -10.46 22.73
C ASP A 39 35.44 -10.45 21.17
N ASN A 40 34.38 -10.91 20.52
CA ASN A 40 34.26 -11.01 19.07
C ASN A 40 33.68 -9.72 18.44
N LYS A 41 34.10 -8.54 18.94
CA LYS A 41 33.70 -7.24 18.39
C LYS A 41 34.48 -6.97 17.11
N GLY A 42 33.78 -6.36 16.13
CA GLY A 42 34.40 -6.01 14.85
C GLY A 42 33.98 -6.95 13.71
N LYS A 43 34.82 -6.97 12.69
CA LYS A 43 34.66 -7.84 11.52
C LYS A 43 35.59 -9.02 11.65
N ILE A 44 35.08 -10.21 11.48
CA ILE A 44 35.81 -11.48 11.63
C ILE A 44 35.59 -12.30 10.38
N GLU A 45 36.65 -12.56 9.63
CA GLU A 45 36.60 -13.43 8.46
C GLU A 45 36.44 -14.90 8.91
N ILE A 46 35.54 -15.62 8.24
CA ILE A 46 35.30 -17.04 8.51
C ILE A 46 36.31 -17.86 7.71
N GLY A 47 37.19 -18.56 8.40
CA GLY A 47 38.19 -19.44 7.79
C GLY A 47 37.56 -20.52 6.90
N ASN A 48 38.22 -20.83 5.81
CA ASN A 48 37.76 -21.83 4.84
C ASN A 48 37.58 -23.25 5.41
N GLU A 49 38.26 -23.55 6.52
CA GLU A 49 38.13 -24.80 7.29
C GLU A 49 36.76 -24.94 7.94
N ASN A 50 36.09 -23.83 8.21
CA ASN A 50 34.76 -23.81 8.82
C ASN A 50 33.63 -23.89 7.78
N VAL A 51 33.95 -23.92 6.48
CA VAL A 51 32.96 -23.96 5.38
C VAL A 51 33.03 -25.31 4.67
N LEU A 52 31.95 -26.10 4.81
CA LEU A 52 31.78 -27.37 4.11
C LEU A 52 30.89 -27.14 2.88
N ILE A 53 31.27 -27.72 1.74
CA ILE A 53 30.53 -27.56 0.47
C ILE A 53 30.02 -28.92 -0.02
N LYS A 54 28.82 -28.91 -0.66
CA LYS A 54 28.22 -30.06 -1.33
C LYS A 54 27.55 -29.62 -2.64
N GLY A 55 27.40 -30.57 -3.56
CA GLY A 55 26.74 -30.33 -4.85
C GLY A 55 27.67 -29.68 -5.89
N ASP A 56 27.12 -28.80 -6.71
CA ASP A 56 27.86 -28.15 -7.80
C ASP A 56 28.58 -26.88 -7.33
N ILE A 57 29.37 -27.01 -6.26
CA ILE A 57 30.16 -25.91 -5.70
C ILE A 57 31.63 -26.28 -5.72
N LYS A 58 32.46 -25.39 -6.24
CA LYS A 58 33.91 -25.57 -6.34
C LYS A 58 34.63 -24.42 -5.61
N ARG A 59 35.66 -24.77 -4.84
CA ARG A 59 36.54 -23.77 -4.21
C ARG A 59 37.82 -23.63 -5.00
N ARG A 60 38.14 -22.41 -5.43
CA ARG A 60 39.39 -22.07 -6.14
C ARG A 60 39.87 -20.70 -5.66
N ASN A 61 41.15 -20.60 -5.34
CA ASN A 61 41.80 -19.34 -4.89
C ASN A 61 41.05 -18.61 -3.76
N GLY A 62 40.54 -19.38 -2.78
CA GLY A 62 39.78 -18.81 -1.66
C GLY A 62 38.33 -18.45 -1.97
N LYS A 63 37.89 -18.49 -3.24
CA LYS A 63 36.52 -18.17 -3.69
C LYS A 63 35.70 -19.44 -3.91
N TYR A 64 34.37 -19.28 -3.78
CA TYR A 64 33.40 -20.34 -4.00
C TYR A 64 32.63 -20.07 -5.30
N TYR A 65 32.68 -21.00 -6.23
CA TYR A 65 32.00 -20.96 -7.53
C TYR A 65 30.80 -21.89 -7.45
N ILE A 66 29.61 -21.34 -7.44
CA ILE A 66 28.33 -22.07 -7.40
C ILE A 66 27.86 -22.26 -8.84
N GLY A 67 27.86 -23.51 -9.30
CA GLY A 67 27.45 -23.85 -10.65
C GLY A 67 25.93 -23.92 -10.83
N LYS A 68 25.50 -24.08 -12.09
CA LYS A 68 24.08 -24.04 -12.50
C LYS A 68 23.15 -25.02 -11.77
N LYS A 69 23.67 -26.13 -11.25
CA LYS A 69 22.87 -27.12 -10.53
C LYS A 69 22.60 -26.74 -9.07
N GLY A 70 23.20 -25.63 -8.61
CA GLY A 70 23.14 -25.22 -7.22
C GLY A 70 23.94 -26.16 -6.30
N GLY A 71 23.78 -25.97 -5.01
CA GLY A 71 24.48 -26.76 -4.00
C GLY A 71 24.23 -26.23 -2.59
N GLU A 72 24.94 -26.83 -1.64
CA GLU A 72 24.79 -26.50 -0.21
C GLU A 72 26.14 -26.11 0.38
N MET A 73 26.16 -25.05 1.18
CA MET A 73 27.28 -24.63 2.01
C MET A 73 26.88 -24.70 3.47
N LEU A 74 27.68 -25.33 4.30
CA LEU A 74 27.50 -25.36 5.75
C LEU A 74 28.63 -24.62 6.44
N ILE A 75 28.32 -23.54 7.12
CA ILE A 75 29.24 -22.68 7.85
C ILE A 75 29.11 -23.00 9.34
N LYS A 76 30.17 -23.47 9.99
CA LYS A 76 30.21 -23.78 11.44
C LYS A 76 30.75 -22.58 12.21
N LEU A 77 29.98 -22.10 13.19
CA LEU A 77 30.29 -20.88 13.97
C LEU A 77 30.51 -21.12 15.48
N HIS A 78 30.59 -22.39 15.90
CA HIS A 78 30.95 -22.80 17.26
C HIS A 78 30.18 -22.09 18.40
N LYS A 79 28.94 -21.70 18.16
CA LYS A 79 28.04 -20.99 19.11
C LYS A 79 28.50 -19.55 19.43
N GLU A 80 29.23 -18.94 18.54
CA GLU A 80 29.63 -17.54 18.65
C GLU A 80 28.44 -16.61 18.38
N TYR A 81 28.55 -15.38 18.88
CA TYR A 81 27.57 -14.34 18.60
C TYR A 81 27.82 -13.75 17.22
N VAL A 82 26.77 -13.74 16.41
CA VAL A 82 26.74 -13.15 15.07
C VAL A 82 25.66 -12.07 15.06
N ASN A 83 26.06 -10.82 14.86
CA ASN A 83 25.10 -9.75 14.62
C ASN A 83 24.64 -9.79 13.16
N LYS A 84 25.59 -9.80 12.21
CA LYS A 84 25.33 -9.93 10.78
C LYS A 84 26.31 -10.90 10.15
N LEU A 85 25.83 -11.67 9.17
CA LEU A 85 26.67 -12.41 8.24
C LEU A 85 26.78 -11.58 6.97
N SER A 86 27.99 -11.30 6.51
CA SER A 86 28.25 -10.55 5.28
C SER A 86 29.12 -11.37 4.35
N TYR A 87 28.85 -11.30 3.06
CA TYR A 87 29.72 -11.88 2.03
C TYR A 87 29.59 -11.14 0.71
N GLU A 88 30.72 -10.92 0.05
CA GLU A 88 30.79 -10.33 -1.26
C GLU A 88 30.51 -11.39 -2.32
N TYR A 89 29.71 -11.04 -3.32
CA TYR A 89 29.40 -11.93 -4.42
C TYR A 89 29.44 -11.23 -5.78
N THR A 90 29.46 -12.03 -6.83
CA THR A 90 29.24 -11.59 -8.22
C THR A 90 28.23 -12.52 -8.86
N SER A 91 27.20 -11.96 -9.47
CA SER A 91 26.18 -12.67 -10.23
C SER A 91 25.83 -11.87 -11.48
N GLU A 92 25.70 -12.52 -12.64
CA GLU A 92 25.30 -11.84 -13.88
C GLU A 92 23.79 -11.64 -13.98
N TYR A 93 23.03 -12.49 -13.31
CA TYR A 93 21.57 -12.46 -13.29
C TYR A 93 21.08 -12.75 -11.88
N PHE A 94 19.77 -12.60 -11.70
CA PHE A 94 19.10 -12.90 -10.44
C PHE A 94 19.22 -14.39 -10.06
N SER A 95 19.55 -14.65 -8.80
CA SER A 95 19.62 -16.00 -8.23
C SER A 95 19.17 -15.95 -6.77
N LYS A 96 18.71 -17.09 -6.25
CA LYS A 96 18.25 -17.23 -4.87
C LYS A 96 19.01 -18.28 -4.09
N ALA A 97 19.07 -18.07 -2.78
CA ALA A 97 19.47 -19.07 -1.83
C ALA A 97 18.55 -19.08 -0.59
N HIS A 98 18.40 -20.23 0.01
CA HIS A 98 17.70 -20.42 1.28
C HIS A 98 18.72 -20.63 2.39
N LEU A 99 18.68 -19.74 3.40
CA LEU A 99 19.53 -19.83 4.57
C LEU A 99 18.74 -20.47 5.71
N ARG A 100 19.31 -21.50 6.30
CA ARG A 100 18.86 -22.07 7.57
C ARG A 100 19.90 -21.75 8.64
N ILE A 101 19.53 -20.87 9.58
CA ILE A 101 20.42 -20.38 10.64
C ILE A 101 20.00 -21.02 11.96
N ARG A 102 20.87 -21.87 12.52
CA ARG A 102 20.63 -22.52 13.81
C ARG A 102 21.05 -21.62 14.95
N LYS A 103 20.10 -20.83 15.44
CA LYS A 103 20.28 -19.72 16.38
C LYS A 103 19.71 -20.03 17.76
N GLN A 104 20.38 -19.56 18.81
CA GLN A 104 19.90 -19.65 20.18
C GLN A 104 18.75 -18.66 20.41
N ASN A 105 17.63 -19.12 20.94
CA ASN A 105 16.50 -18.28 21.34
C ASN A 105 16.73 -17.67 22.74
N ILE A 106 15.78 -16.84 23.20
CA ILE A 106 15.83 -16.18 24.51
C ILE A 106 15.83 -17.15 25.71
N TYR A 107 15.38 -18.38 25.51
CA TYR A 107 15.35 -19.45 26.52
C TYR A 107 16.59 -20.35 26.49
N GLY A 108 17.58 -20.03 25.66
CA GLY A 108 18.81 -20.79 25.52
C GLY A 108 18.74 -22.01 24.58
N ALA A 109 17.56 -22.35 24.04
CA ALA A 109 17.39 -23.45 23.10
C ALA A 109 17.76 -23.01 21.67
N TYR A 110 18.39 -23.90 20.90
CA TYR A 110 18.67 -23.65 19.49
C TYR A 110 17.44 -23.97 18.64
N LYS A 111 17.06 -23.01 17.79
CA LYS A 111 16.00 -23.17 16.79
C LYS A 111 16.50 -22.72 15.42
N ASP A 112 15.93 -23.30 14.39
CA ASP A 112 16.23 -22.92 13.03
C ASP A 112 15.41 -21.66 12.64
N MET A 113 16.10 -20.68 12.07
CA MET A 113 15.55 -19.50 11.43
C MET A 113 15.78 -19.65 9.93
N HIS A 114 14.74 -19.46 9.14
CA HIS A 114 14.80 -19.56 7.68
C HIS A 114 14.71 -18.16 7.07
N ILE A 115 15.64 -17.86 6.17
CA ILE A 115 15.72 -16.60 5.44
C ILE A 115 15.92 -16.95 3.96
N GLU A 116 15.28 -16.22 3.07
CA GLU A 116 15.66 -16.18 1.67
C GLU A 116 16.67 -15.06 1.44
N ASP A 117 17.66 -15.30 0.65
CA ASP A 117 18.67 -14.37 0.22
C ASP A 117 18.71 -14.31 -1.30
N GLU A 118 18.98 -13.12 -1.82
CA GLU A 118 18.85 -12.82 -3.24
C GLU A 118 20.15 -12.23 -3.78
N TYR A 119 20.60 -12.77 -4.91
CA TYR A 119 21.79 -12.31 -5.60
C TYR A 119 21.38 -11.57 -6.86
N MET A 120 21.66 -10.29 -6.90
CA MET A 120 21.31 -9.42 -8.03
C MET A 120 22.58 -8.94 -8.73
N LYS A 121 22.50 -8.75 -10.03
CA LYS A 121 23.57 -8.11 -10.81
C LYS A 121 23.87 -6.74 -10.21
N ASP A 122 25.13 -6.36 -10.21
CA ASP A 122 25.63 -5.06 -9.75
C ASP A 122 25.52 -4.79 -8.23
N MET A 123 24.93 -5.70 -7.47
CA MET A 123 25.01 -5.63 -6.01
C MET A 123 26.33 -6.24 -5.52
N PRO A 124 27.08 -5.53 -4.67
CA PRO A 124 28.44 -5.95 -4.32
C PRO A 124 28.48 -7.06 -3.28
N ARG A 125 27.42 -7.21 -2.50
CA ARG A 125 27.41 -8.11 -1.33
C ARG A 125 26.00 -8.45 -0.88
N SER A 126 25.90 -9.54 -0.09
CA SER A 126 24.75 -9.84 0.77
C SER A 126 25.12 -9.60 2.23
N VAL A 127 24.15 -9.10 3.01
CA VAL A 127 24.30 -8.84 4.45
C VAL A 127 23.04 -9.33 5.18
N VAL A 128 23.14 -10.47 5.81
CA VAL A 128 22.05 -11.13 6.51
C VAL A 128 22.02 -10.75 7.99
N ASN A 129 20.93 -10.20 8.48
CA ASN A 129 20.72 -9.89 9.88
C ASN A 129 20.48 -11.18 10.69
N VAL A 130 21.27 -11.43 11.72
CA VAL A 130 21.20 -12.66 12.53
C VAL A 130 20.86 -12.37 13.99
N GLY A 131 21.63 -11.51 14.66
CA GLY A 131 21.34 -11.00 16.01
C GLY A 131 21.30 -12.07 17.09
N GLY A 132 22.21 -13.05 17.11
CA GLY A 132 22.18 -14.11 18.11
C GLY A 132 23.40 -15.04 18.13
N LYS A 133 23.45 -15.94 19.11
CA LYS A 133 24.47 -17.02 19.13
C LYS A 133 24.12 -18.08 18.12
N VAL A 134 25.02 -18.38 17.20
CA VAL A 134 24.82 -19.29 16.06
C VAL A 134 25.71 -20.51 16.19
N ALA A 135 25.13 -21.69 16.01
CA ALA A 135 25.87 -22.93 15.94
C ALA A 135 26.38 -23.18 14.50
N GLU A 136 25.50 -23.05 13.53
CA GLU A 136 25.77 -23.28 12.12
C GLU A 136 24.82 -22.48 11.24
N ILE A 137 25.25 -22.18 10.00
CA ILE A 137 24.45 -21.59 8.93
C ILE A 137 24.57 -22.51 7.71
N GLU A 138 23.45 -22.95 7.20
CA GLU A 138 23.35 -23.69 5.95
C GLU A 138 22.79 -22.76 4.88
N ILE A 139 23.49 -22.66 3.75
CA ILE A 139 23.08 -21.88 2.58
C ILE A 139 22.83 -22.87 1.45
N LYS A 140 21.60 -22.95 0.99
CA LYS A 140 21.19 -23.80 -0.12
C LYS A 140 20.87 -22.96 -1.33
N PHE A 141 21.73 -23.05 -2.35
CA PHE A 141 21.58 -22.34 -3.63
C PHE A 141 20.60 -23.11 -4.52
N GLU A 142 19.66 -22.39 -5.10
CA GLU A 142 18.75 -22.94 -6.09
C GLU A 142 19.46 -23.22 -7.42
N LYS A 143 18.81 -24.01 -8.27
CA LYS A 143 19.25 -24.16 -9.66
C LYS A 143 19.07 -22.82 -10.38
N SER A 144 20.11 -22.38 -11.03
CA SER A 144 20.14 -21.13 -11.78
C SER A 144 20.81 -21.33 -13.14
N GLU A 145 20.46 -20.53 -14.12
CA GLU A 145 21.18 -20.51 -15.40
C GLU A 145 22.59 -19.90 -15.27
N ASN A 146 22.88 -19.29 -14.14
CA ASN A 146 24.10 -18.52 -13.88
C ASN A 146 25.01 -19.18 -12.86
N GLU A 147 26.28 -18.79 -12.94
CA GLU A 147 27.26 -19.02 -11.90
C GLU A 147 27.25 -17.86 -10.90
N VAL A 148 27.16 -18.16 -9.62
CA VAL A 148 27.35 -17.19 -8.53
C VAL A 148 28.74 -17.42 -7.94
N VAL A 149 29.52 -16.35 -7.80
CA VAL A 149 30.84 -16.41 -7.17
C VAL A 149 30.81 -15.68 -5.85
N ILE A 150 31.12 -16.37 -4.76
CA ILE A 150 31.25 -15.79 -3.42
C ILE A 150 32.73 -15.68 -3.06
N ASN A 151 33.16 -14.50 -2.64
CA ASN A 151 34.58 -14.23 -2.32
C ASN A 151 34.95 -14.82 -0.96
N HIS A 152 34.32 -14.37 0.11
CA HIS A 152 34.58 -14.80 1.48
C HIS A 152 33.37 -14.51 2.37
N PHE A 153 33.30 -15.16 3.52
CA PHE A 153 32.28 -14.91 4.53
C PHE A 153 32.88 -14.13 5.72
N GLU A 154 32.13 -13.17 6.22
CA GLU A 154 32.53 -12.30 7.32
C GLU A 154 31.40 -12.21 8.35
N VAL A 155 31.71 -12.36 9.63
CA VAL A 155 30.82 -11.96 10.73
C VAL A 155 31.06 -10.50 11.02
N ASP A 156 30.03 -9.67 10.93
CA ASP A 156 30.11 -8.24 11.25
C ASP A 156 29.38 -7.95 12.57
N ASN A 157 30.17 -7.76 13.64
CA ASN A 157 29.73 -7.40 14.99
C ASN A 157 30.07 -5.95 15.33
N THR A 158 30.34 -5.10 14.35
CA THR A 158 30.62 -3.68 14.57
C THR A 158 29.41 -2.93 15.11
N LEU A 159 29.65 -1.84 15.85
CA LEU A 159 28.58 -0.97 16.31
C LEU A 159 27.99 -0.20 15.13
N LYS A 160 26.78 -0.56 14.72
CA LYS A 160 26.06 0.10 13.63
C LYS A 160 24.68 0.53 14.08
N LEU A 161 24.33 1.77 13.75
CA LEU A 161 23.01 2.32 13.99
C LEU A 161 22.07 1.92 12.85
N ASN A 162 20.83 1.55 13.20
CA ASN A 162 19.78 1.27 12.22
C ASN A 162 18.83 2.48 12.13
N PRO A 163 18.97 3.38 11.12
CA PRO A 163 18.16 4.58 11.02
C PRO A 163 16.66 4.28 10.76
N ILE A 164 16.34 3.15 10.15
CA ILE A 164 14.95 2.72 9.92
C ILE A 164 14.24 2.49 11.26
N LEU A 165 14.90 1.82 12.21
CA LEU A 165 14.36 1.65 13.57
C LEU A 165 14.16 2.98 14.29
N GLY A 166 15.07 3.94 14.07
CA GLY A 166 14.95 5.29 14.61
C GLY A 166 13.74 6.05 14.05
N VAL A 167 13.57 6.03 12.73
CA VAL A 167 12.42 6.66 12.04
C VAL A 167 11.10 6.04 12.49
N PHE A 168 11.02 4.72 12.52
CA PHE A 168 9.85 3.99 13.00
C PHE A 168 9.47 4.39 14.43
N THR A 169 10.44 4.36 15.34
CA THR A 169 10.22 4.73 16.76
C THR A 169 9.76 6.17 16.88
N ALA A 170 10.39 7.10 16.17
CA ALA A 170 10.00 8.50 16.17
C ALA A 170 8.55 8.71 15.66
N ALA A 171 8.18 8.05 14.57
CA ALA A 171 6.83 8.12 14.03
C ALA A 171 5.78 7.56 15.00
N CYS A 172 6.05 6.40 15.61
CA CYS A 172 5.20 5.80 16.64
C CYS A 172 4.99 6.76 17.82
N VAL A 173 6.09 7.22 18.43
CA VAL A 173 6.04 8.10 19.61
C VAL A 173 5.31 9.41 19.27
N PHE A 174 5.60 10.00 18.10
CA PHE A 174 4.92 11.20 17.66
C PHE A 174 3.40 11.00 17.54
N ALA A 175 2.96 9.96 16.82
CA ALA A 175 1.55 9.69 16.59
C ALA A 175 0.79 9.45 17.91
N PHE A 176 1.34 8.62 18.80
CA PHE A 176 0.72 8.33 20.09
C PHE A 176 0.68 9.57 21.00
N LEU A 177 1.76 10.31 21.13
CA LEU A 177 1.79 11.54 21.92
C LEU A 177 0.90 12.63 21.35
N PHE A 178 0.79 12.74 20.03
CA PHE A 178 -0.13 13.67 19.37
C PHE A 178 -1.59 13.35 19.75
N ILE A 179 -2.01 12.10 19.63
CA ILE A 179 -3.39 11.68 19.97
C ILE A 179 -3.70 11.97 21.43
N LEU A 180 -2.81 11.60 22.35
CA LEU A 180 -2.99 11.79 23.79
C LEU A 180 -2.97 13.27 24.19
N SER A 181 -2.03 14.02 23.64
CA SER A 181 -1.79 15.41 24.04
C SER A 181 -2.81 16.41 23.48
N PHE A 182 -3.38 16.12 22.33
CA PHE A 182 -4.34 16.99 21.63
C PHE A 182 -5.76 16.44 21.63
N ARG A 183 -6.12 15.56 22.58
CA ARG A 183 -7.43 14.88 22.63
C ARG A 183 -8.63 15.80 22.53
N LYS A 184 -8.61 17.01 23.16
CA LYS A 184 -9.69 18.00 23.10
C LYS A 184 -9.81 18.64 21.73
N GLU A 185 -8.70 18.97 21.11
CA GLU A 185 -8.62 19.51 19.75
C GLU A 185 -9.03 18.46 18.74
N ASN A 186 -8.55 17.24 18.92
CA ASN A 186 -8.88 16.08 18.09
C ASN A 186 -10.37 15.81 18.05
N LYS A 187 -11.07 15.90 19.20
CA LYS A 187 -12.53 15.82 19.26
C LYS A 187 -13.22 16.88 18.40
N ARG A 188 -12.70 18.10 18.39
CA ARG A 188 -13.29 19.23 17.64
C ARG A 188 -12.97 19.16 16.15
N HIS A 189 -11.82 18.60 15.80
CA HIS A 189 -11.27 18.57 14.44
C HIS A 189 -10.85 17.16 14.04
N PRO A 190 -11.79 16.20 13.91
CA PRO A 190 -11.47 14.80 13.56
C PRO A 190 -10.72 14.68 12.22
N ALA A 191 -11.03 15.54 11.27
CA ALA A 191 -10.34 15.60 9.96
C ALA A 191 -8.85 15.91 10.10
N ILE A 192 -8.47 16.86 10.99
CA ILE A 192 -7.06 17.19 11.23
C ILE A 192 -6.36 16.02 11.93
N THR A 193 -7.04 15.36 12.86
CA THR A 193 -6.49 14.17 13.52
C THR A 193 -6.19 13.07 12.50
N PHE A 194 -7.13 12.79 11.62
CA PHE A 194 -6.94 11.84 10.54
C PHE A 194 -5.77 12.23 9.64
N PHE A 195 -5.73 13.50 9.18
CA PHE A 195 -4.64 14.00 8.33
C PHE A 195 -3.28 13.75 8.97
N VAL A 196 -3.10 14.17 10.22
CA VAL A 196 -1.80 14.04 10.90
C VAL A 196 -1.41 12.57 11.08
N CYS A 197 -2.34 11.73 11.54
CA CYS A 197 -2.05 10.32 11.78
C CYS A 197 -1.77 9.55 10.48
N SER A 198 -2.61 9.74 9.45
CA SER A 198 -2.43 9.07 8.16
C SER A 198 -1.17 9.53 7.44
N PHE A 199 -0.85 10.83 7.50
CA PHE A 199 0.35 11.38 6.90
C PHE A 199 1.63 10.92 7.60
N VAL A 200 1.66 10.92 8.94
CA VAL A 200 2.82 10.42 9.71
C VAL A 200 3.02 8.92 9.48
N ALA A 201 1.95 8.14 9.55
CA ALA A 201 2.02 6.71 9.27
C ALA A 201 2.46 6.43 7.82
N GLY A 202 1.91 7.16 6.84
CA GLY A 202 2.28 7.01 5.44
C GLY A 202 3.73 7.41 5.15
N ILE A 203 4.22 8.54 5.68
CA ILE A 203 5.64 8.90 5.56
C ILE A 203 6.53 7.84 6.21
N CYS A 204 6.18 7.36 7.39
CA CYS A 204 6.92 6.29 8.05
C CYS A 204 6.98 5.05 7.16
N LEU A 205 5.83 4.60 6.65
CA LEU A 205 5.73 3.43 5.78
C LEU A 205 6.57 3.61 4.52
N MET A 206 6.45 4.74 3.83
CA MET A 206 7.19 5.06 2.61
C MET A 206 8.72 5.05 2.82
N LEU A 207 9.21 5.43 4.01
CA LEU A 207 10.63 5.39 4.35
C LEU A 207 11.10 3.99 4.79
N LEU A 208 10.19 3.16 5.30
CA LEU A 208 10.46 1.78 5.71
C LEU A 208 10.38 0.79 4.56
N GLU A 209 9.56 1.07 3.54
CA GLU A 209 9.44 0.21 2.36
C GLU A 209 10.79 -0.02 1.69
N PRO A 210 11.02 -1.22 1.13
CA PRO A 210 12.17 -1.46 0.25
C PRO A 210 12.27 -0.45 -0.88
N ILE A 211 13.48 -0.26 -1.41
CA ILE A 211 13.74 0.67 -2.52
C ILE A 211 13.35 0.07 -3.89
N TYR A 212 12.44 -0.87 -3.92
CA TYR A 212 11.96 -1.50 -5.14
C TYR A 212 10.43 -1.53 -5.17
N VAL A 213 9.87 -2.13 -6.21
CA VAL A 213 8.42 -2.25 -6.38
C VAL A 213 7.81 -3.10 -5.26
N THR A 214 6.83 -2.54 -4.56
CA THR A 214 6.11 -3.21 -3.47
C THR A 214 4.61 -3.31 -3.72
N GLY A 215 4.06 -2.37 -4.49
CA GLY A 215 2.66 -2.35 -4.89
C GLY A 215 2.37 -3.22 -6.11
N PHE A 216 1.12 -3.69 -6.24
CA PHE A 216 0.69 -4.42 -7.43
C PHE A 216 0.73 -3.52 -8.67
N ASP A 217 1.39 -3.99 -9.73
CA ASP A 217 1.58 -3.26 -10.99
C ASP A 217 2.28 -1.89 -10.83
N GLU A 218 2.98 -1.67 -9.72
CA GLU A 218 3.55 -0.37 -9.36
C GLU A 218 4.52 0.15 -10.43
N GLN A 219 5.29 -0.73 -11.09
CA GLN A 219 6.19 -0.37 -12.19
C GLN A 219 5.43 0.24 -13.38
N ILE A 220 4.27 -0.34 -13.73
CA ILE A 220 3.43 0.17 -14.82
C ILE A 220 2.84 1.53 -14.43
N HIS A 221 2.39 1.65 -13.20
CA HIS A 221 1.83 2.90 -12.66
C HIS A 221 2.88 4.00 -12.56
N TYR A 222 4.11 3.64 -12.15
CA TYR A 222 5.23 4.58 -12.14
C TYR A 222 5.50 5.14 -13.54
N LEU A 223 5.61 4.28 -14.56
CA LEU A 223 5.87 4.71 -15.93
C LEU A 223 4.79 5.66 -16.46
N ASN A 224 3.50 5.33 -16.21
CA ASN A 224 2.42 6.22 -16.61
C ASN A 224 2.54 7.61 -15.94
N ALA A 225 2.87 7.65 -14.65
CA ALA A 225 3.08 8.91 -13.94
C ALA A 225 4.31 9.68 -14.47
N HIS A 226 5.40 8.95 -14.74
CA HIS A 226 6.64 9.52 -15.26
C HIS A 226 6.44 10.15 -16.65
N TRP A 227 5.79 9.44 -17.57
CA TRP A 227 5.52 9.93 -18.93
C TRP A 227 4.62 11.18 -18.95
N ILE A 228 3.63 11.28 -18.06
CA ILE A 228 2.82 12.50 -17.94
C ILE A 228 3.67 13.68 -17.47
N GLY A 229 4.58 13.46 -16.53
CA GLY A 229 5.48 14.49 -15.99
C GLY A 229 6.60 14.89 -16.94
N CYS A 230 7.00 14.04 -17.88
CA CYS A 230 8.09 14.25 -18.80
C CYS A 230 7.60 14.74 -20.15
N THR A 231 7.88 16.00 -20.48
CA THR A 231 7.59 16.59 -21.80
C THR A 231 8.68 16.33 -22.82
N LYS A 232 9.84 15.87 -22.38
CA LYS A 232 10.98 15.44 -23.23
C LYS A 232 11.55 14.17 -22.65
N TYR A 233 11.96 13.27 -23.54
CA TYR A 233 12.63 12.01 -23.21
C TYR A 233 14.06 12.31 -22.75
N GLU A 234 14.24 12.45 -21.48
CA GLU A 234 15.55 12.64 -20.87
C GLU A 234 16.03 11.34 -20.23
N GLU A 235 17.36 11.16 -20.18
CA GLU A 235 18.09 10.01 -19.63
C GLU A 235 17.52 9.33 -18.36
N PRO A 236 16.81 10.03 -17.45
CA PRO A 236 16.22 9.38 -16.26
C PRO A 236 15.21 8.28 -16.55
N SER A 237 14.53 8.28 -17.71
CA SER A 237 13.52 7.27 -18.03
C SER A 237 14.11 5.90 -18.33
N THR A 238 15.27 5.88 -18.97
CA THR A 238 16.02 4.65 -19.26
C THR A 238 16.66 4.05 -18.02
N GLN A 239 17.08 4.90 -17.09
CA GLN A 239 17.59 4.44 -15.80
C GLN A 239 16.56 3.61 -15.06
N VAL A 240 15.31 4.03 -15.14
CA VAL A 240 14.20 3.36 -14.50
C VAL A 240 13.85 2.07 -15.21
N GLU A 241 13.89 2.02 -16.53
CA GLU A 241 13.56 0.81 -17.29
C GLU A 241 14.53 -0.30 -16.99
N ASP A 242 15.83 -0.06 -17.03
CA ASP A 242 16.83 -1.09 -16.77
C ASP A 242 16.80 -1.59 -15.33
N TYR A 243 16.53 -0.72 -14.35
CA TYR A 243 16.46 -1.11 -12.95
C TYR A 243 15.06 -1.50 -12.47
N TYR A 244 14.00 -0.90 -13.02
CA TYR A 244 12.63 -1.24 -12.66
C TYR A 244 12.06 -2.39 -13.48
N TYR A 245 12.50 -2.58 -14.74
CA TYR A 245 12.05 -3.68 -15.59
C TYR A 245 13.01 -4.87 -15.65
N GLY A 246 14.32 -4.65 -15.54
CA GLY A 246 15.28 -5.73 -15.49
C GLY A 246 15.22 -6.55 -14.21
N TYR A 247 15.03 -5.87 -13.08
CA TYR A 247 14.96 -6.51 -11.76
C TYR A 247 13.54 -6.73 -11.19
N PRO A 248 12.51 -5.94 -11.49
CA PRO A 248 11.23 -6.02 -10.78
C PRO A 248 10.44 -7.30 -11.02
N TRP A 249 10.54 -7.91 -12.17
CA TRP A 249 9.87 -9.19 -12.43
C TRP A 249 10.37 -10.28 -11.51
N GLU A 250 11.64 -10.32 -11.29
CA GLU A 250 12.29 -11.27 -10.42
C GLU A 250 12.09 -10.88 -8.95
N ILE A 251 12.12 -9.60 -8.64
CA ILE A 251 11.83 -9.07 -7.29
C ILE A 251 10.33 -9.14 -6.96
N ASN A 252 9.42 -8.95 -7.91
CA ASN A 252 7.97 -9.10 -7.70
C ASN A 252 7.53 -10.53 -7.38
N THR A 253 8.30 -11.52 -7.81
CA THR A 253 8.07 -12.93 -7.46
C THR A 253 8.79 -13.33 -6.19
N THR A 254 9.68 -12.47 -5.67
CA THR A 254 10.47 -12.73 -4.49
C THR A 254 9.80 -12.13 -3.28
N THR A 255 9.64 -12.67 -2.53
CA THR A 255 9.57 -13.17 -1.23
C THR A 255 9.42 -12.11 -0.17
N ILE A 256 8.24 -12.14 0.33
CA ILE A 256 7.86 -11.64 1.66
C ILE A 256 8.95 -11.92 2.72
N SER A 257 9.79 -12.92 2.49
CA SER A 257 10.82 -13.40 3.44
C SER A 257 12.24 -12.96 3.11
N ALA A 258 12.48 -12.28 2.00
CA ALA A 258 13.83 -11.80 1.69
C ALA A 258 14.33 -10.80 2.73
N ASN A 259 15.53 -11.06 3.23
CA ASN A 259 16.23 -10.14 4.13
C ASN A 259 16.66 -8.90 3.35
N GLU A 260 16.60 -7.74 3.97
CA GLU A 260 17.09 -6.49 3.41
C GLU A 260 17.76 -5.65 4.50
N SER A 261 19.06 -5.78 4.60
CA SER A 261 19.83 -5.00 5.57
C SER A 261 19.94 -3.52 5.16
N ILE A 262 20.31 -2.68 6.11
CA ILE A 262 20.61 -1.26 5.84
C ILE A 262 21.76 -1.13 4.83
N GLU A 263 22.73 -2.00 4.91
CA GLU A 263 23.89 -2.01 4.02
C GLU A 263 23.45 -2.28 2.57
N GLU A 264 22.60 -3.29 2.35
CA GLU A 264 22.05 -3.61 1.03
C GLU A 264 21.17 -2.49 0.49
N ARG A 265 20.32 -1.87 1.34
CA ARG A 265 19.57 -0.67 0.94
C ARG A 265 20.47 0.46 0.48
N MET A 266 21.58 0.69 1.17
CA MET A 266 22.52 1.74 0.78
C MET A 266 23.27 1.41 -0.50
N ASP A 267 23.60 0.14 -0.71
CA ASP A 267 24.25 -0.31 -1.94
C ASP A 267 23.25 -0.21 -3.12
N PHE A 268 22.00 -0.64 -2.93
CA PHE A 268 20.95 -0.49 -3.94
C PHE A 268 20.66 1.00 -4.26
N PHE A 269 20.62 1.86 -3.23
CA PHE A 269 20.50 3.30 -3.41
C PHE A 269 21.63 3.89 -4.27
N ARG A 270 22.88 3.46 -4.06
CA ARG A 270 24.02 3.89 -4.88
C ARG A 270 23.86 3.44 -6.32
N VAL A 271 23.49 2.19 -6.52
CA VAL A 271 23.26 1.62 -7.85
C VAL A 271 22.14 2.38 -8.59
N MET A 272 21.01 2.65 -7.94
CA MET A 272 19.91 3.40 -8.53
C MET A 272 20.27 4.85 -8.92
N ASN A 273 21.20 5.47 -8.22
CA ASN A 273 21.58 6.87 -8.49
C ASN A 273 22.86 7.00 -9.34
N ASP A 274 23.44 5.90 -9.80
CA ASP A 274 24.64 5.91 -10.64
C ASP A 274 24.28 6.20 -12.10
N LYS A 275 24.41 7.45 -12.51
CA LYS A 275 24.10 7.92 -13.85
C LYS A 275 24.99 7.33 -14.96
N THR A 276 26.14 6.73 -14.62
CA THR A 276 27.07 6.18 -15.63
C THR A 276 26.58 4.86 -16.23
N ARG A 277 25.59 4.24 -15.63
CA ARG A 277 25.07 2.93 -16.02
C ARG A 277 23.97 2.97 -17.07
N TYR A 278 23.60 4.15 -17.56
CA TYR A 278 22.39 4.38 -18.33
C TYR A 278 22.67 5.00 -19.68
N THR A 279 22.38 4.26 -20.72
CA THR A 279 22.75 4.61 -22.11
C THR A 279 21.60 4.56 -23.11
N GLY A 280 20.36 4.48 -22.66
CA GLY A 280 19.22 4.35 -23.56
C GLY A 280 18.40 5.63 -23.71
N VAL A 281 17.70 5.78 -24.81
CA VAL A 281 16.75 6.87 -25.09
C VAL A 281 15.40 6.22 -25.40
N MET A 282 14.34 6.57 -24.66
CA MET A 282 12.99 6.17 -25.05
C MET A 282 12.56 6.88 -26.33
N THR A 283 12.07 6.12 -27.29
CA THR A 283 11.67 6.63 -28.61
C THR A 283 10.16 6.83 -28.76
N ASP A 284 9.35 6.27 -27.87
CA ASP A 284 7.90 6.28 -28.00
C ASP A 284 7.24 7.53 -27.39
N LYS A 285 6.28 8.10 -28.13
CA LYS A 285 5.49 9.21 -27.64
C LYS A 285 4.38 8.70 -26.73
N TYR A 286 4.30 9.24 -25.52
CA TYR A 286 3.17 8.97 -24.63
C TYR A 286 1.88 9.63 -25.14
N GLU A 287 0.83 8.86 -25.29
CA GLU A 287 -0.52 9.36 -25.54
C GLU A 287 -1.28 9.51 -24.23
N PHE A 288 -1.63 10.76 -23.91
CA PHE A 288 -2.45 11.03 -22.73
C PHE A 288 -3.87 10.49 -22.94
N LYS A 289 -4.23 9.49 -22.12
CA LYS A 289 -5.60 8.94 -22.07
C LYS A 289 -6.38 9.57 -20.93
N LEU A 290 -7.71 9.61 -21.02
CA LEU A 290 -8.54 10.12 -19.92
C LEU A 290 -8.31 9.33 -18.62
N SER A 291 -8.04 8.03 -18.72
CA SER A 291 -7.66 7.20 -17.57
C SER A 291 -6.36 7.63 -16.89
N SER A 292 -5.48 8.32 -17.60
CA SER A 292 -4.20 8.81 -17.06
C SER A 292 -4.36 9.96 -16.03
N VAL A 293 -5.56 10.54 -15.93
CA VAL A 293 -5.87 11.59 -14.91
C VAL A 293 -5.54 11.10 -13.50
N GLY A 294 -5.71 9.82 -13.21
CA GLY A 294 -5.41 9.22 -11.91
C GLY A 294 -3.93 9.29 -11.48
N TYR A 295 -3.02 9.66 -12.39
CA TYR A 295 -1.59 9.80 -12.10
C TYR A 295 -1.12 11.27 -11.96
N LEU A 296 -2.00 12.26 -12.15
CA LEU A 296 -1.61 13.68 -12.20
C LEU A 296 -0.91 14.15 -10.91
N ASN A 297 -1.37 13.72 -9.75
CA ASN A 297 -0.77 14.07 -8.46
C ASN A 297 0.67 13.54 -8.32
N GLN A 298 0.91 12.32 -8.80
CA GLN A 298 2.22 11.66 -8.80
C GLN A 298 3.14 12.35 -9.82
N ALA A 299 2.65 12.52 -11.06
CA ALA A 299 3.37 13.18 -12.14
C ALA A 299 3.79 14.61 -11.77
N PHE A 300 2.91 15.36 -11.08
CA PHE A 300 3.20 16.73 -10.65
C PHE A 300 4.40 16.78 -9.69
N LEU A 301 4.44 15.95 -8.66
CA LEU A 301 5.56 15.93 -7.71
C LEU A 301 6.83 15.29 -8.29
N LEU A 302 6.70 14.30 -9.17
CA LEU A 302 7.83 13.78 -9.96
C LEU A 302 8.48 14.91 -10.75
N LYS A 303 7.66 15.72 -11.47
CA LYS A 303 8.16 16.84 -12.27
C LYS A 303 8.87 17.89 -11.42
N ILE A 304 8.39 18.18 -10.21
CA ILE A 304 9.10 19.05 -9.27
C ILE A 304 10.47 18.47 -8.94
N GLY A 305 10.57 17.17 -8.65
CA GLY A 305 11.84 16.51 -8.39
C GLY A 305 12.83 16.59 -9.55
N GLN A 306 12.33 16.46 -10.78
CA GLN A 306 13.13 16.62 -12.01
C GLN A 306 13.63 18.06 -12.19
N ILE A 307 12.75 19.05 -12.02
CA ILE A 307 13.12 20.48 -12.12
C ILE A 307 14.19 20.85 -11.08
N LEU A 308 14.12 20.26 -9.90
CA LEU A 308 15.11 20.45 -8.83
C LEU A 308 16.36 19.59 -9.01
N HIS A 309 16.47 18.82 -10.10
CA HIS A 309 17.58 17.90 -10.39
C HIS A 309 17.94 16.96 -9.23
N LEU A 310 16.93 16.50 -8.48
CA LEU A 310 17.15 15.57 -7.38
C LEU A 310 17.66 14.22 -7.90
N PRO A 311 18.42 13.47 -7.09
CA PRO A 311 18.74 12.07 -7.40
C PRO A 311 17.46 11.26 -7.65
N PHE A 312 17.54 10.24 -8.52
CA PHE A 312 16.39 9.45 -8.97
C PHE A 312 15.51 8.95 -7.81
N TYR A 313 16.10 8.38 -6.77
CA TYR A 313 15.36 7.87 -5.63
C TYR A 313 14.45 8.92 -4.96
N PHE A 314 14.93 10.16 -4.83
CA PHE A 314 14.12 11.24 -4.26
C PHE A 314 13.02 11.72 -5.19
N GLN A 315 13.25 11.69 -6.52
CA GLN A 315 12.19 11.95 -7.50
C GLN A 315 11.08 10.90 -7.36
N TRP A 316 11.46 9.64 -7.27
CA TRP A 316 10.56 8.51 -7.08
C TRP A 316 9.76 8.62 -5.77
N LEU A 317 10.40 8.95 -4.65
CA LEU A 317 9.71 9.23 -3.39
C LEU A 317 8.73 10.41 -3.48
N LEU A 318 9.07 11.47 -4.22
CA LEU A 318 8.17 12.61 -4.41
C LEU A 318 6.89 12.21 -5.15
N GLY A 319 6.97 11.34 -6.14
CA GLY A 319 5.77 10.83 -6.80
C GLY A 319 4.88 10.04 -5.83
N LYS A 320 5.44 9.16 -5.01
CA LYS A 320 4.72 8.46 -3.93
C LYS A 320 4.09 9.45 -2.94
N LEU A 321 4.83 10.50 -2.54
CA LEU A 321 4.32 11.56 -1.68
C LEU A 321 3.10 12.26 -2.29
N GLY A 322 3.03 12.38 -3.62
CA GLY A 322 1.86 12.91 -4.33
C GLY A 322 0.59 12.12 -4.03
N ASN A 323 0.67 10.80 -4.04
CA ASN A 323 -0.46 9.93 -3.68
C ASN A 323 -0.85 10.10 -2.21
N LEU A 324 0.11 10.04 -1.31
CA LEU A 324 -0.13 10.18 0.12
C LEU A 324 -0.79 11.52 0.47
N LEU A 325 -0.31 12.62 -0.11
CA LEU A 325 -0.89 13.95 0.10
C LEU A 325 -2.31 14.04 -0.42
N LEU A 326 -2.56 13.57 -1.65
CA LEU A 326 -3.92 13.53 -2.21
C LEU A 326 -4.85 12.78 -1.26
N TYR A 327 -4.46 11.56 -0.88
CA TYR A 327 -5.24 10.72 0.02
C TYR A 327 -5.55 11.40 1.35
N ALA A 328 -4.52 11.85 2.05
CA ALA A 328 -4.66 12.45 3.37
C ALA A 328 -5.53 13.73 3.34
N VAL A 329 -5.36 14.58 2.33
CA VAL A 329 -6.12 15.83 2.18
C VAL A 329 -7.58 15.55 1.82
N VAL A 330 -7.83 14.76 0.78
CA VAL A 330 -9.20 14.54 0.26
C VAL A 330 -10.03 13.74 1.25
N MET A 331 -9.46 12.70 1.87
CA MET A 331 -10.15 11.93 2.92
C MET A 331 -10.42 12.78 4.15
N SER A 332 -9.50 13.65 4.57
CA SER A 332 -9.75 14.60 5.65
C SER A 332 -10.91 15.53 5.35
N PHE A 333 -11.00 16.01 4.11
CA PHE A 333 -12.12 16.84 3.70
C PHE A 333 -13.44 16.07 3.70
N ALA A 334 -13.45 14.81 3.25
CA ALA A 334 -14.61 13.94 3.34
C ALA A 334 -15.07 13.75 4.80
N ILE A 335 -14.14 13.47 5.73
CA ILE A 335 -14.42 13.36 7.16
C ILE A 335 -15.00 14.68 7.72
N ALA A 336 -14.46 15.84 7.29
CA ALA A 336 -14.92 17.14 7.78
C ALA A 336 -16.39 17.39 7.46
N ILE A 337 -16.83 17.05 6.25
CA ILE A 337 -18.19 17.37 5.75
C ILE A 337 -19.25 16.35 6.16
N LEU A 338 -18.86 15.11 6.51
CA LEU A 338 -19.82 14.07 6.91
C LEU A 338 -20.62 14.49 8.16
N PRO A 339 -21.94 14.31 8.19
CA PRO A 339 -22.74 14.51 9.41
C PRO A 339 -22.69 13.32 10.35
N ILE A 340 -22.57 12.10 9.83
CA ILE A 340 -22.51 10.82 10.57
C ILE A 340 -21.36 9.96 10.05
N GLY A 341 -20.95 8.94 10.82
CA GLY A 341 -19.92 7.98 10.40
C GLY A 341 -18.52 8.57 10.26
N LYS A 342 -18.23 9.75 10.84
CA LYS A 342 -16.91 10.39 10.80
C LYS A 342 -15.81 9.48 11.32
N ARG A 343 -16.07 8.84 12.48
CA ARG A 343 -15.09 7.99 13.16
C ARG A 343 -14.93 6.66 12.42
N LEU A 344 -16.02 6.15 11.85
CA LEU A 344 -15.98 5.00 10.98
C LEU A 344 -15.09 5.27 9.76
N LEU A 345 -15.24 6.41 9.08
CA LEU A 345 -14.38 6.77 7.95
C LEU A 345 -12.93 7.00 8.38
N MET A 346 -12.69 7.56 9.58
CA MET A 346 -11.33 7.68 10.13
C MET A 346 -10.68 6.30 10.34
N VAL A 347 -11.42 5.35 10.92
CA VAL A 347 -10.91 3.98 11.17
C VAL A 347 -10.62 3.27 9.84
N ILE A 348 -11.58 3.29 8.90
CA ILE A 348 -11.40 2.66 7.58
C ILE A 348 -10.22 3.31 6.84
N GLY A 349 -10.13 4.64 6.83
CA GLY A 349 -9.04 5.35 6.17
C GLY A 349 -7.66 5.15 6.82
N MET A 350 -7.61 4.69 8.08
CA MET A 350 -6.37 4.32 8.77
C MET A 350 -6.01 2.83 8.64
N MET A 351 -6.78 2.04 7.86
CA MET A 351 -6.41 0.64 7.63
C MET A 351 -5.04 0.56 6.95
N PRO A 352 -4.19 -0.39 7.37
CA PRO A 352 -2.84 -0.54 6.83
C PRO A 352 -2.79 -0.59 5.30
N GLU A 353 -3.66 -1.34 4.67
CA GLU A 353 -3.74 -1.47 3.20
C GLU A 353 -4.04 -0.13 2.51
N LEU A 354 -4.98 0.68 3.01
CA LEU A 354 -5.30 1.98 2.42
C LEU A 354 -4.17 3.00 2.58
N ILE A 355 -3.48 2.99 3.71
CA ILE A 355 -2.27 3.81 3.90
C ILE A 355 -1.17 3.34 2.95
N PHE A 356 -0.97 2.02 2.81
CA PHE A 356 0.00 1.43 1.89
C PHE A 356 -0.29 1.84 0.43
N GLN A 357 -1.54 1.75 -0.02
CA GLN A 357 -1.93 2.22 -1.36
C GLN A 357 -1.62 3.71 -1.56
N GLY A 358 -1.63 4.51 -0.49
CA GLY A 358 -1.20 5.91 -0.51
C GLY A 358 0.32 6.10 -0.65
N THR A 359 1.13 5.07 -0.38
CA THR A 359 2.60 5.15 -0.41
C THR A 359 3.23 4.50 -1.64
N VAL A 360 2.43 3.92 -2.53
CA VAL A 360 2.90 3.28 -3.78
C VAL A 360 2.37 4.01 -5.01
N TYR A 361 2.98 3.76 -6.16
CA TYR A 361 2.45 4.25 -7.43
C TYR A 361 1.19 3.45 -7.81
N THR A 362 0.06 4.15 -7.87
CA THR A 362 -1.23 3.60 -8.28
C THR A 362 -2.23 4.72 -8.56
N TYR A 363 -3.18 4.51 -9.43
CA TYR A 363 -4.34 5.40 -9.58
C TYR A 363 -5.48 5.03 -8.63
N ASP A 364 -5.45 3.88 -7.96
CA ASP A 364 -6.55 3.43 -7.10
C ASP A 364 -6.83 4.41 -5.96
N ILE A 365 -5.80 5.03 -5.40
CA ILE A 365 -5.96 6.05 -4.35
C ILE A 365 -6.68 7.31 -4.85
N TRP A 366 -6.45 7.71 -6.10
CA TRP A 366 -7.22 8.78 -6.74
C TRP A 366 -8.71 8.41 -6.80
N VAL A 367 -9.00 7.20 -7.28
CA VAL A 367 -10.38 6.66 -7.36
C VAL A 367 -11.04 6.67 -5.99
N VAL A 368 -10.40 6.06 -4.99
CA VAL A 368 -10.91 5.98 -3.61
C VAL A 368 -11.18 7.36 -3.03
N ALA A 369 -10.21 8.26 -3.09
CA ALA A 369 -10.31 9.58 -2.46
C ALA A 369 -11.47 10.41 -3.03
N PHE A 370 -11.57 10.50 -4.36
CA PHE A 370 -12.63 11.29 -4.99
C PHE A 370 -14.02 10.65 -4.86
N LEU A 371 -14.14 9.32 -4.98
CA LEU A 371 -15.43 8.65 -4.83
C LEU A 371 -15.94 8.70 -3.38
N VAL A 372 -15.06 8.55 -2.40
CA VAL A 372 -15.43 8.70 -0.98
C VAL A 372 -15.85 10.15 -0.69
N LEU A 373 -15.17 11.15 -1.26
CA LEU A 373 -15.58 12.55 -1.09
C LEU A 373 -16.93 12.83 -1.76
N GLY A 374 -17.13 12.39 -3.01
CA GLY A 374 -18.42 12.52 -3.71
C GLY A 374 -19.56 11.87 -2.94
N SER A 375 -19.34 10.66 -2.46
CA SER A 375 -20.30 9.92 -1.61
C SER A 375 -20.57 10.62 -0.27
N SER A 376 -19.56 11.22 0.34
CA SER A 376 -19.72 11.97 1.59
C SER A 376 -20.60 13.20 1.40
N ILE A 377 -20.51 13.88 0.24
CA ILE A 377 -21.41 14.97 -0.12
C ILE A 377 -22.85 14.44 -0.28
N LEU A 378 -23.04 13.33 -0.99
CA LEU A 378 -24.39 12.72 -1.16
C LEU A 378 -24.99 12.28 0.18
N ILE A 379 -24.22 11.61 1.05
CA ILE A 379 -24.68 11.22 2.40
C ILE A 379 -25.12 12.45 3.18
N ARG A 380 -24.32 13.55 3.13
CA ARG A 380 -24.72 14.80 3.78
C ARG A 380 -26.05 15.33 3.24
N GLU A 381 -26.25 15.32 1.95
CA GLU A 381 -27.47 15.84 1.33
C GLU A 381 -28.70 14.96 1.55
N HIS A 382 -28.55 13.64 1.64
CA HIS A 382 -29.64 12.74 2.01
C HIS A 382 -30.12 12.94 3.46
N LEU A 383 -29.20 13.29 4.36
CA LEU A 383 -29.50 13.49 5.78
C LEU A 383 -29.97 14.92 6.11
N ASN A 384 -29.52 15.91 5.37
CA ASN A 384 -29.93 17.30 5.55
C ASN A 384 -31.23 17.58 4.77
N LYS A 385 -32.38 17.43 5.42
CA LYS A 385 -33.71 17.63 4.78
C LYS A 385 -34.16 19.09 4.73
N THR A 386 -33.50 20.00 5.44
CA THR A 386 -33.98 21.37 5.64
C THR A 386 -33.33 22.41 4.75
N GLU A 387 -32.10 22.18 4.32
CA GLU A 387 -31.33 23.15 3.52
C GLU A 387 -31.32 22.77 2.04
N LYS A 388 -31.32 23.80 1.18
CA LYS A 388 -31.16 23.62 -0.25
C LYS A 388 -29.75 23.08 -0.58
N PHE A 389 -29.68 22.23 -1.59
CA PHE A 389 -28.40 21.76 -2.10
C PHE A 389 -27.76 22.87 -2.94
N GLU A 390 -26.75 23.54 -2.41
CA GLU A 390 -26.09 24.69 -3.05
C GLU A 390 -25.33 24.26 -4.32
N TYR A 391 -25.27 25.13 -5.33
CA TYR A 391 -24.62 24.86 -6.63
C TYR A 391 -23.15 24.44 -6.48
N LYS A 392 -22.37 25.11 -5.61
CA LYS A 392 -20.96 24.76 -5.37
C LYS A 392 -20.77 23.29 -4.94
N TRP A 393 -21.65 22.78 -4.09
CA TRP A 393 -21.58 21.39 -3.63
C TRP A 393 -22.06 20.39 -4.69
N ARG A 394 -23.03 20.77 -5.54
CA ARG A 394 -23.47 19.96 -6.68
C ARG A 394 -22.36 19.76 -7.69
N ILE A 395 -21.70 20.88 -8.07
CA ILE A 395 -20.57 20.87 -9.00
C ILE A 395 -19.42 20.04 -8.42
N LEU A 396 -19.06 20.27 -7.15
CA LEU A 396 -18.02 19.50 -6.49
C LEU A 396 -18.33 18.01 -6.45
N MET A 397 -19.57 17.64 -6.12
CA MET A 397 -20.01 16.24 -6.08
C MET A 397 -19.87 15.58 -7.47
N ILE A 398 -20.44 16.19 -8.51
CA ILE A 398 -20.35 15.66 -9.89
C ILE A 398 -18.88 15.59 -10.32
N ALA A 399 -18.08 16.62 -10.05
CA ALA A 399 -16.66 16.63 -10.36
C ALA A 399 -15.91 15.50 -9.65
N CYS A 400 -16.21 15.24 -8.38
CA CYS A 400 -15.60 14.12 -7.64
C CYS A 400 -15.93 12.76 -8.27
N PHE A 401 -17.20 12.51 -8.61
CA PHE A 401 -17.56 11.26 -9.28
C PHE A 401 -16.94 11.14 -10.67
N VAL A 402 -16.94 12.20 -11.46
CA VAL A 402 -16.30 12.19 -12.78
C VAL A 402 -14.79 11.93 -12.64
N LEU A 403 -14.08 12.71 -11.85
CA LEU A 403 -12.64 12.54 -11.65
C LEU A 403 -12.28 11.17 -11.08
N GLY A 404 -13.07 10.67 -10.12
CA GLY A 404 -12.87 9.35 -9.54
C GLY A 404 -13.12 8.20 -10.52
N CYS A 405 -14.08 8.37 -11.44
CA CYS A 405 -14.44 7.34 -12.42
C CYS A 405 -13.61 7.38 -13.71
N LEU A 406 -12.94 8.49 -14.05
CA LEU A 406 -12.12 8.55 -15.27
C LEU A 406 -11.08 7.43 -15.38
N PRO A 407 -10.34 7.05 -14.32
CA PRO A 407 -9.43 5.90 -14.37
C PRO A 407 -10.16 4.55 -14.40
N LYS A 408 -11.34 4.45 -13.77
CA LYS A 408 -12.12 3.22 -13.62
C LYS A 408 -13.63 3.52 -13.68
N ALA A 409 -14.18 3.59 -14.88
CA ALA A 409 -15.58 3.95 -15.10
C ALA A 409 -16.62 2.96 -14.53
N VAL A 410 -16.19 1.76 -14.15
CA VAL A 410 -17.04 0.76 -13.49
C VAL A 410 -17.67 1.22 -12.17
N TYR A 411 -17.14 2.29 -11.56
CA TYR A 411 -17.70 2.90 -10.33
C TYR A 411 -18.77 3.96 -10.63
N ALA A 412 -19.07 4.26 -11.88
CA ALA A 412 -20.08 5.26 -12.25
C ALA A 412 -21.45 5.08 -11.59
N PRO A 413 -21.94 3.84 -11.31
CA PRO A 413 -23.23 3.69 -10.62
C PRO A 413 -23.33 4.41 -9.28
N LEU A 414 -22.23 4.67 -8.58
CA LEU A 414 -22.25 5.34 -7.26
C LEU A 414 -22.78 6.79 -7.31
N ILE A 415 -22.87 7.42 -8.49
CA ILE A 415 -23.44 8.77 -8.63
C ILE A 415 -24.97 8.76 -8.63
N LEU A 416 -25.61 7.60 -8.93
CA LEU A 416 -27.04 7.51 -9.19
C LEU A 416 -27.91 7.82 -7.96
N SER A 417 -27.40 7.63 -6.74
CA SER A 417 -28.08 8.02 -5.51
C SER A 417 -28.48 9.50 -5.48
N GLY A 418 -27.76 10.36 -6.20
CA GLY A 418 -28.15 11.75 -6.38
C GLY A 418 -29.49 11.97 -7.09
N LEU A 419 -29.97 11.02 -7.89
CA LEU A 419 -31.31 11.06 -8.54
C LEU A 419 -32.45 10.96 -7.51
N PHE A 420 -32.19 10.37 -6.35
CA PHE A 420 -33.17 10.11 -5.31
C PHE A 420 -33.25 11.19 -4.24
N LEU A 421 -32.48 12.29 -4.41
CA LEU A 421 -32.59 13.47 -3.55
C LEU A 421 -33.98 14.08 -3.65
N GLY A 422 -34.54 14.47 -2.50
CA GLY A 422 -35.88 15.03 -2.39
C GLY A 422 -36.04 16.36 -3.14
N LYS A 423 -37.27 16.66 -3.58
CA LYS A 423 -37.60 17.91 -4.28
C LYS A 423 -37.25 19.16 -3.45
N ASP A 424 -37.32 19.04 -2.14
CA ASP A 424 -37.01 20.12 -1.18
C ASP A 424 -35.56 20.58 -1.24
N LYS A 425 -34.67 19.79 -1.82
CA LYS A 425 -33.24 20.11 -2.03
C LYS A 425 -33.01 21.13 -3.16
N PHE A 426 -34.00 21.39 -4.01
CA PHE A 426 -33.85 22.20 -5.22
C PHE A 426 -34.60 23.54 -5.09
N TYR A 427 -34.10 24.58 -5.77
CA TYR A 427 -34.70 25.91 -5.75
C TYR A 427 -35.99 25.98 -6.60
N SER A 428 -36.11 25.12 -7.63
CA SER A 428 -37.28 25.01 -8.51
C SER A 428 -37.33 23.62 -9.16
N LYS A 429 -38.48 23.27 -9.78
CA LYS A 429 -38.61 22.05 -10.59
C LYS A 429 -37.60 22.00 -11.75
N ARG A 430 -37.37 23.16 -12.41
CA ARG A 430 -36.37 23.25 -13.46
C ARG A 430 -34.97 22.97 -12.95
N ASP A 431 -34.62 23.47 -11.77
CA ASP A 431 -33.36 23.25 -11.11
C ASP A 431 -33.15 21.75 -10.76
N GLU A 432 -34.20 21.08 -10.29
CA GLU A 432 -34.21 19.63 -10.05
C GLU A 432 -33.92 18.86 -11.35
N TYR A 433 -34.63 19.18 -12.45
CA TYR A 433 -34.44 18.49 -13.73
C TYR A 433 -33.04 18.71 -14.31
N ILE A 434 -32.49 19.94 -14.21
CA ILE A 434 -31.12 20.23 -14.68
C ILE A 434 -30.11 19.39 -13.89
N PHE A 435 -30.24 19.33 -12.57
CA PHE A 435 -29.33 18.56 -11.75
C PHE A 435 -29.43 17.04 -12.04
N LYS A 436 -30.61 16.48 -12.05
CA LYS A 436 -30.85 15.07 -12.34
C LYS A 436 -30.42 14.69 -13.77
N GLY A 437 -30.69 15.57 -14.73
CA GLY A 437 -30.21 15.45 -16.10
C GLY A 437 -28.68 15.45 -16.17
N GLY A 438 -28.02 16.33 -15.42
CA GLY A 438 -26.56 16.38 -15.30
C GLY A 438 -25.97 15.07 -14.75
N ILE A 439 -26.60 14.46 -13.75
CA ILE A 439 -26.18 13.14 -13.23
C ILE A 439 -26.32 12.06 -14.31
N ILE A 440 -27.46 12.01 -15.01
CA ILE A 440 -27.70 11.02 -16.07
C ILE A 440 -26.67 11.19 -17.19
N ILE A 441 -26.41 12.41 -17.62
CA ILE A 441 -25.41 12.69 -18.65
C ILE A 441 -24.02 12.26 -18.19
N ALA A 442 -23.61 12.61 -16.97
CA ALA A 442 -22.32 12.19 -16.41
C ALA A 442 -22.21 10.66 -16.33
N PHE A 443 -23.24 9.99 -15.82
CA PHE A 443 -23.29 8.52 -15.77
C PHE A 443 -23.17 7.89 -17.16
N LEU A 444 -23.98 8.34 -18.14
CA LEU A 444 -23.95 7.80 -19.48
C LEU A 444 -22.62 8.07 -20.19
N ALA A 445 -22.03 9.25 -20.01
CA ALA A 445 -20.73 9.56 -20.59
C ALA A 445 -19.61 8.67 -20.02
N LEU A 446 -19.60 8.45 -18.70
CA LEU A 446 -18.65 7.55 -18.05
C LEU A 446 -18.87 6.09 -18.50
N MET A 447 -20.11 5.62 -18.55
CA MET A 447 -20.40 4.27 -19.05
C MET A 447 -20.04 4.10 -20.52
N ALA A 448 -20.30 5.11 -21.36
CA ALA A 448 -19.91 5.09 -22.76
C ALA A 448 -18.38 5.01 -22.93
N SER A 449 -17.61 5.73 -22.11
CA SER A 449 -16.13 5.66 -22.15
C SER A 449 -15.58 4.27 -21.85
N PHE A 450 -16.33 3.44 -21.14
CA PHE A 450 -15.96 2.06 -20.80
C PHE A 450 -16.54 1.05 -21.80
N VAL A 451 -17.83 1.18 -22.14
CA VAL A 451 -18.55 0.18 -22.94
C VAL A 451 -18.23 0.29 -24.43
N LEU A 452 -18.09 1.52 -24.98
CA LEU A 452 -17.86 1.68 -26.42
C LEU A 452 -16.54 1.06 -26.90
N PRO A 453 -15.41 1.19 -26.19
CA PRO A 453 -14.21 0.46 -26.56
C PRO A 453 -14.36 -1.06 -26.51
N ALA A 454 -15.15 -1.58 -25.54
CA ALA A 454 -15.41 -3.02 -25.39
C ALA A 454 -16.27 -3.60 -26.51
N LEU A 455 -17.12 -2.79 -27.12
CA LEU A 455 -17.96 -3.20 -28.24
C LEU A 455 -17.28 -3.14 -29.62
N ASN A 456 -16.09 -2.54 -29.69
CA ASN A 456 -15.34 -2.44 -30.95
C ASN A 456 -14.61 -3.77 -31.25
N PRO A 457 -14.95 -4.52 -32.30
CA PRO A 457 -14.34 -5.81 -32.61
C PRO A 457 -12.83 -5.74 -32.91
N SER A 458 -12.34 -4.55 -33.28
CA SER A 458 -10.90 -4.33 -33.54
C SER A 458 -10.06 -4.12 -32.27
N ASN A 459 -10.70 -3.89 -31.12
CA ASN A 459 -10.01 -3.71 -29.85
C ASN A 459 -10.01 -5.04 -29.09
N ASP A 460 -8.89 -5.72 -29.10
CA ASP A 460 -8.69 -6.83 -28.16
C ASP A 460 -8.52 -6.26 -26.76
N MET A 461 -9.47 -6.54 -25.88
CA MET A 461 -9.44 -6.14 -24.47
C MET A 461 -8.73 -7.15 -23.58
N SER A 462 -8.16 -8.21 -24.17
CA SER A 462 -7.44 -9.24 -23.43
C SER A 462 -6.20 -8.65 -22.78
N ASP A 463 -6.02 -8.91 -21.50
CA ASP A 463 -4.79 -8.58 -20.79
C ASP A 463 -3.79 -9.72 -20.99
N SER A 464 -2.65 -9.42 -21.60
CA SER A 464 -1.58 -10.41 -21.86
C SER A 464 -1.01 -11.07 -20.60
N ARG A 465 -1.29 -10.49 -19.42
CA ARG A 465 -0.92 -11.06 -18.11
C ARG A 465 -1.94 -12.11 -17.63
N GLY A 466 -3.19 -12.04 -18.09
CA GLY A 466 -4.13 -13.14 -17.99
C GLY A 466 -3.69 -14.23 -18.97
N SER A 467 -3.81 -15.51 -18.60
CA SER A 467 -3.50 -16.62 -19.49
C SER A 467 -4.27 -16.50 -20.82
N LYS A 468 -4.55 -17.50 -21.55
CA LYS A 468 -5.22 -17.48 -22.86
C LYS A 468 -6.62 -16.82 -22.80
N THR A 469 -6.66 -15.50 -22.66
CA THR A 469 -7.89 -14.70 -22.64
C THR A 469 -8.41 -14.47 -24.07
N ASP A 470 -9.72 -14.55 -24.23
CA ASP A 470 -10.44 -14.19 -25.46
C ASP A 470 -11.70 -13.40 -25.09
N SER A 471 -11.59 -12.08 -25.16
CA SER A 471 -12.66 -11.17 -24.76
C SER A 471 -13.92 -11.33 -25.61
N GLY A 472 -13.77 -11.68 -26.89
CA GLY A 472 -14.89 -11.92 -27.81
C GLY A 472 -15.67 -13.19 -27.47
N GLN A 473 -14.96 -14.26 -27.10
CA GLN A 473 -15.58 -15.53 -26.69
C GLN A 473 -16.28 -15.37 -25.35
N GLN A 474 -15.68 -14.68 -24.39
CA GLN A 474 -16.30 -14.40 -23.09
C GLN A 474 -17.58 -13.55 -23.23
N MET A 475 -17.55 -12.53 -24.09
CA MET A 475 -18.75 -11.73 -24.37
C MET A 475 -19.86 -12.56 -24.99
N LYS A 476 -19.55 -13.45 -25.95
CA LYS A 476 -20.52 -14.38 -26.55
C LYS A 476 -21.12 -15.31 -25.50
N TYR A 477 -20.30 -15.80 -24.55
CA TYR A 477 -20.80 -16.65 -23.47
C TYR A 477 -21.77 -15.89 -22.57
N ILE A 478 -21.41 -14.67 -22.12
CA ILE A 478 -22.28 -13.84 -21.27
C ILE A 478 -23.63 -13.58 -21.93
N LEU A 479 -23.62 -13.18 -23.21
CA LEU A 479 -24.85 -12.85 -23.95
C LEU A 479 -25.66 -14.08 -24.32
N GLY A 480 -25.02 -15.21 -24.64
CA GLY A 480 -25.66 -16.46 -25.04
C GLY A 480 -26.20 -17.29 -23.87
N GLN A 481 -25.58 -17.17 -22.68
CA GLN A 481 -25.94 -17.94 -21.50
C GLN A 481 -25.96 -17.07 -20.22
N PRO A 482 -26.83 -16.04 -20.17
CA PRO A 482 -26.78 -15.03 -19.09
C PRO A 482 -27.07 -15.62 -17.70
N ILE A 483 -27.92 -16.66 -17.60
CA ILE A 483 -28.19 -17.32 -16.31
C ILE A 483 -26.98 -18.12 -15.84
N ALA A 484 -26.31 -18.86 -16.73
CA ALA A 484 -25.08 -19.59 -16.37
C ALA A 484 -23.99 -18.64 -15.93
N TYR A 485 -23.80 -17.54 -16.65
CA TYR A 485 -22.85 -16.49 -16.22
C TYR A 485 -23.22 -15.86 -14.87
N ALA A 486 -24.50 -15.56 -14.62
CA ALA A 486 -24.95 -15.04 -13.34
C ALA A 486 -24.61 -15.99 -12.17
N ILE A 487 -24.68 -17.31 -12.40
CA ILE A 487 -24.28 -18.31 -11.39
C ILE A 487 -22.76 -18.27 -11.16
N VAL A 488 -21.95 -18.19 -12.22
CA VAL A 488 -20.47 -18.04 -12.11
C VAL A 488 -20.15 -16.78 -11.32
N TRP A 489 -20.77 -15.66 -11.68
CA TRP A 489 -20.58 -14.37 -11.00
C TRP A 489 -20.93 -14.47 -9.50
N LEU A 490 -22.11 -15.00 -9.17
CA LEU A 490 -22.57 -15.11 -7.79
C LEU A 490 -21.65 -16.01 -6.94
N LYS A 491 -21.25 -17.18 -7.48
CA LYS A 491 -20.32 -18.09 -6.81
C LYS A 491 -19.00 -17.38 -6.47
N ASN A 492 -18.44 -16.64 -7.43
CA ASN A 492 -17.16 -15.94 -7.25
C ASN A 492 -17.27 -14.77 -6.25
N VAL A 493 -18.35 -13.99 -6.31
CA VAL A 493 -18.62 -12.94 -5.34
C VAL A 493 -18.71 -13.52 -3.93
N LEU A 494 -19.53 -14.58 -3.73
CA LEU A 494 -19.69 -15.19 -2.41
C LEU A 494 -18.40 -15.81 -1.88
N LYS A 495 -17.59 -16.45 -2.75
CA LYS A 495 -16.29 -17.05 -2.39
C LYS A 495 -15.32 -16.01 -1.85
N THR A 496 -15.30 -14.80 -2.43
CA THR A 496 -14.32 -13.76 -2.09
C THR A 496 -14.84 -12.73 -1.09
N PHE A 497 -16.16 -12.66 -0.87
CA PHE A 497 -16.81 -11.57 -0.15
C PHE A 497 -16.26 -11.34 1.26
N GLN A 498 -16.15 -12.41 2.05
CA GLN A 498 -15.65 -12.30 3.41
C GLN A 498 -14.22 -11.76 3.46
N GLU A 499 -13.33 -12.32 2.62
CA GLU A 499 -11.94 -11.90 2.56
C GLU A 499 -11.78 -10.46 2.10
N TYR A 500 -12.59 -10.02 1.12
CA TYR A 500 -12.49 -8.69 0.53
C TYR A 500 -13.18 -7.57 1.33
N ILE A 501 -13.97 -7.93 2.33
CA ILE A 501 -14.63 -6.95 3.21
C ILE A 501 -14.07 -6.96 4.63
N MET A 502 -13.63 -8.13 5.14
CA MET A 502 -13.22 -8.30 6.53
C MET A 502 -11.88 -9.02 6.71
N GLY A 503 -11.28 -9.53 5.63
CA GLY A 503 -10.08 -10.34 5.68
C GLY A 503 -8.77 -9.56 5.65
N GLY A 504 -7.68 -10.30 5.61
CA GLY A 504 -6.31 -9.77 5.54
C GLY A 504 -6.05 -8.97 4.28
N SER A 505 -6.55 -9.45 3.14
CA SER A 505 -6.43 -8.77 1.84
C SER A 505 -7.11 -7.40 1.84
N ALA A 506 -8.19 -7.23 2.63
CA ALA A 506 -8.91 -5.97 2.72
C ALA A 506 -8.23 -4.93 3.62
N PHE A 507 -7.57 -5.37 4.69
CA PHE A 507 -7.18 -4.45 5.75
C PHE A 507 -5.69 -4.41 6.05
N THR A 508 -4.96 -5.51 5.89
CA THR A 508 -3.58 -5.65 6.38
C THR A 508 -2.58 -6.08 5.32
N SER A 509 -2.93 -6.07 4.04
CA SER A 509 -2.00 -6.36 2.96
C SER A 509 -1.06 -5.17 2.69
N PHE A 510 0.22 -5.45 2.43
CA PHE A 510 1.18 -4.52 1.88
C PHE A 510 1.64 -5.00 0.50
N GLY A 511 0.68 -5.25 -0.39
CA GLY A 511 0.96 -5.70 -1.75
C GLY A 511 1.84 -6.96 -1.79
N TYR A 512 2.94 -6.90 -2.51
CA TYR A 512 3.90 -8.00 -2.61
C TYR A 512 4.67 -8.28 -1.30
N LEU A 513 4.67 -7.36 -0.36
CA LEU A 513 5.29 -7.57 0.97
C LEU A 513 4.44 -8.46 1.88
N GLY A 514 3.19 -8.72 1.48
CA GLY A 514 2.25 -9.57 2.21
C GLY A 514 1.54 -8.90 3.38
N GLY A 515 0.83 -9.70 4.16
CA GLY A 515 0.03 -9.23 5.28
C GLY A 515 0.61 -9.59 6.65
N GLY A 516 0.13 -8.91 7.68
CA GLY A 516 0.44 -9.22 9.08
C GLY A 516 -0.69 -9.95 9.81
N SER A 517 -0.47 -10.18 11.09
CA SER A 517 -1.31 -11.04 11.94
C SER A 517 -2.59 -10.35 12.46
N LEU A 518 -2.74 -9.03 12.33
CA LEU A 518 -3.82 -8.27 13.00
C LEU A 518 -5.08 -8.05 12.15
N SER A 519 -5.32 -8.83 11.08
CA SER A 519 -6.52 -8.67 10.23
C SER A 519 -7.84 -8.78 11.01
N THR A 520 -7.94 -9.74 11.92
CA THR A 520 -9.12 -9.90 12.79
C THR A 520 -9.32 -8.70 13.73
N CYS A 521 -8.24 -8.11 14.25
CA CYS A 521 -8.32 -6.90 15.07
C CYS A 521 -8.80 -5.69 14.26
N CYS A 522 -8.35 -5.57 13.00
CA CYS A 522 -8.85 -4.56 12.06
C CYS A 522 -10.34 -4.72 11.81
N ALA A 523 -10.78 -5.93 11.47
CA ALA A 523 -12.19 -6.24 11.25
C ALA A 523 -13.03 -5.91 12.50
N ALA A 524 -12.58 -6.32 13.67
CA ALA A 524 -13.25 -6.03 14.94
C ALA A 524 -13.35 -4.52 15.22
N LEU A 525 -12.29 -3.75 14.91
CA LEU A 525 -12.30 -2.30 15.10
C LEU A 525 -13.28 -1.62 14.13
N VAL A 526 -13.33 -2.03 12.85
CA VAL A 526 -14.26 -1.49 11.84
C VAL A 526 -15.70 -1.83 12.21
N VAL A 527 -16.01 -3.10 12.50
CA VAL A 527 -17.36 -3.54 12.88
C VAL A 527 -17.78 -2.89 14.21
N GLY A 528 -16.90 -2.88 15.21
CA GLY A 528 -17.17 -2.22 16.49
C GLY A 528 -17.47 -0.73 16.30
N THR A 529 -16.69 -0.02 15.49
CA THR A 529 -16.93 1.40 15.19
C THR A 529 -18.21 1.60 14.39
N THR A 530 -18.53 0.72 13.45
CA THR A 530 -19.80 0.76 12.71
C THR A 530 -21.01 0.74 13.65
N LEU A 531 -20.98 -0.14 14.64
CA LEU A 531 -22.08 -0.30 15.58
C LEU A 531 -22.14 0.78 16.67
N THR A 532 -21.00 1.41 16.99
CA THR A 532 -20.88 2.31 18.15
C THR A 532 -20.65 3.78 17.80
N ASP A 533 -20.38 4.16 16.54
CA ASP A 533 -20.24 5.56 16.11
C ASP A 533 -21.63 6.22 15.95
N THR A 534 -22.31 6.41 17.05
CA THR A 534 -23.65 7.04 17.11
C THR A 534 -23.61 8.56 17.35
N TYR A 535 -22.41 9.16 17.27
CA TYR A 535 -22.20 10.59 17.48
C TYR A 535 -22.42 11.37 16.18
N GLY A 536 -23.51 12.13 16.11
CA GLY A 536 -23.74 13.11 15.05
C GLY A 536 -22.92 14.40 15.23
N ASP A 537 -22.97 15.29 14.26
CA ASP A 537 -22.37 16.62 14.32
C ASP A 537 -23.19 17.66 15.11
N GLY A 538 -24.31 17.22 15.67
CA GLY A 538 -25.26 18.08 16.41
C GLY A 538 -26.21 18.92 15.54
N LYS A 539 -25.98 18.94 14.20
CA LYS A 539 -26.81 19.69 13.23
C LYS A 539 -27.93 18.83 12.65
N SER A 540 -27.70 17.53 12.47
CA SER A 540 -28.72 16.59 12.02
C SER A 540 -29.41 15.91 13.19
N LYS A 541 -30.74 15.78 13.09
CA LYS A 541 -31.54 14.97 14.03
C LYS A 541 -31.36 13.47 13.75
N GLU A 542 -31.01 13.09 12.52
CA GLU A 542 -30.83 11.71 12.11
C GLU A 542 -29.39 11.27 12.40
N ARG A 543 -29.26 10.14 13.05
CA ARG A 543 -27.96 9.56 13.44
C ARG A 543 -27.54 8.38 12.58
N VAL A 544 -28.45 7.87 11.75
CA VAL A 544 -28.26 6.74 10.84
C VAL A 544 -28.98 7.03 9.53
N LEU A 545 -28.57 6.36 8.46
CA LEU A 545 -29.26 6.41 7.17
C LEU A 545 -30.65 5.76 7.28
N ASP A 546 -31.65 6.34 6.62
CA ASP A 546 -32.97 5.72 6.48
C ASP A 546 -32.90 4.47 5.56
N ILE A 547 -33.85 3.57 5.70
CA ILE A 547 -33.85 2.29 4.99
C ILE A 547 -33.86 2.48 3.46
N LYS A 548 -34.56 3.51 2.95
CA LYS A 548 -34.62 3.82 1.53
C LYS A 548 -33.24 4.16 1.00
N THR A 549 -32.50 5.03 1.68
CA THR A 549 -31.13 5.42 1.31
C THR A 549 -30.17 4.22 1.38
N LYS A 550 -30.30 3.37 2.43
CA LYS A 550 -29.52 2.12 2.53
C LYS A 550 -29.77 1.18 1.35
N CYS A 551 -31.04 1.01 0.92
CA CYS A 551 -31.38 0.18 -0.23
C CYS A 551 -30.81 0.75 -1.54
N ILE A 552 -30.85 2.07 -1.72
CA ILE A 552 -30.26 2.73 -2.89
C ILE A 552 -28.75 2.44 -2.97
N PHE A 553 -28.03 2.69 -1.88
CA PHE A 553 -26.58 2.41 -1.82
C PHE A 553 -26.27 0.91 -2.00
N ALA A 554 -27.08 0.00 -1.46
CA ALA A 554 -26.90 -1.43 -1.65
C ALA A 554 -27.03 -1.82 -3.14
N ILE A 555 -28.02 -1.27 -3.84
CA ILE A 555 -28.20 -1.51 -5.29
C ILE A 555 -26.99 -0.96 -6.07
N GLU A 556 -26.53 0.25 -5.76
CA GLU A 556 -25.34 0.83 -6.42
C GLU A 556 -24.09 -0.04 -6.23
N MET A 557 -23.85 -0.52 -5.00
CA MET A 557 -22.72 -1.41 -4.71
C MET A 557 -22.82 -2.74 -5.48
N ILE A 558 -24.00 -3.34 -5.56
CA ILE A 558 -24.23 -4.57 -6.35
C ILE A 558 -23.95 -4.30 -7.84
N LEU A 559 -24.40 -3.17 -8.38
CA LEU A 559 -24.11 -2.80 -9.76
C LEU A 559 -22.60 -2.62 -10.00
N VAL A 560 -21.90 -1.95 -9.10
CA VAL A 560 -20.44 -1.79 -9.19
C VAL A 560 -19.73 -3.14 -9.15
N ILE A 561 -20.06 -4.01 -8.20
CA ILE A 561 -19.47 -5.36 -8.12
C ILE A 561 -19.79 -6.14 -9.41
N GLY A 562 -21.02 -6.02 -9.92
CA GLY A 562 -21.41 -6.59 -11.20
C GLY A 562 -20.50 -6.15 -12.35
N LEU A 563 -20.29 -4.85 -12.49
CA LEU A 563 -19.44 -4.29 -13.54
C LEU A 563 -17.97 -4.66 -13.38
N VAL A 564 -17.41 -4.58 -12.18
CA VAL A 564 -15.99 -4.91 -11.95
C VAL A 564 -15.70 -6.38 -12.24
N TRP A 565 -16.51 -7.30 -11.69
CA TRP A 565 -16.31 -8.73 -11.90
C TRP A 565 -16.53 -9.13 -13.37
N THR A 566 -17.51 -8.51 -14.04
CA THR A 566 -17.76 -8.75 -15.48
C THR A 566 -16.60 -8.23 -16.33
N ALA A 567 -16.06 -7.05 -16.00
CA ALA A 567 -14.88 -6.53 -16.70
C ALA A 567 -13.67 -7.48 -16.59
N LEU A 568 -13.40 -8.01 -15.39
CA LEU A 568 -12.32 -8.99 -15.18
C LEU A 568 -12.58 -10.34 -15.86
N TYR A 569 -13.85 -10.78 -15.90
CA TYR A 569 -14.21 -11.98 -16.62
C TYR A 569 -13.94 -11.85 -18.12
N ILE A 570 -14.22 -10.68 -18.71
CA ILE A 570 -14.01 -10.42 -20.13
C ILE A 570 -12.52 -10.23 -20.45
N SER A 571 -11.78 -9.49 -19.64
CA SER A 571 -10.43 -9.02 -20.02
C SER A 571 -9.29 -9.85 -19.42
N PHE A 572 -9.54 -10.57 -18.32
CA PHE A 572 -8.45 -11.22 -17.56
C PHE A 572 -8.64 -12.72 -17.35
N THR A 573 -9.88 -13.23 -17.54
CA THR A 573 -10.19 -14.65 -17.30
C THR A 573 -10.05 -15.46 -18.57
N GLU A 574 -9.41 -16.62 -18.49
CA GLU A 574 -9.27 -17.56 -19.60
C GLU A 574 -10.66 -18.05 -20.07
N ALA A 575 -10.83 -18.16 -21.39
CA ALA A 575 -12.10 -18.62 -21.96
C ALA A 575 -12.41 -20.05 -21.55
N GLY A 576 -13.65 -20.26 -21.07
CA GLY A 576 -14.15 -21.58 -20.65
C GLY A 576 -13.95 -21.91 -19.16
N ILE A 577 -13.33 -21.02 -18.36
CA ILE A 577 -13.20 -21.21 -16.91
C ILE A 577 -14.43 -20.63 -16.20
N GLU A 578 -15.00 -21.40 -15.27
CA GLU A 578 -16.11 -20.99 -14.39
C GLU A 578 -15.64 -20.23 -13.14
N GLU A 579 -14.50 -19.58 -13.21
CA GLU A 579 -13.93 -18.76 -12.14
C GLU A 579 -13.53 -17.39 -12.70
N ILE A 580 -13.70 -16.32 -11.92
CA ILE A 580 -13.32 -14.97 -12.32
C ILE A 580 -11.93 -14.66 -11.73
N LEU A 581 -10.93 -14.58 -12.58
CA LEU A 581 -9.55 -14.33 -12.18
C LEU A 581 -9.27 -12.83 -12.01
N GLY A 582 -8.19 -12.50 -11.33
CA GLY A 582 -7.73 -11.12 -11.15
C GLY A 582 -8.55 -10.29 -10.15
N THR A 583 -9.51 -10.88 -9.46
CA THR A 583 -10.28 -10.18 -8.42
C THR A 583 -9.42 -9.86 -7.21
N GLN A 584 -9.57 -8.65 -6.63
CA GLN A 584 -8.78 -8.17 -5.50
C GLN A 584 -9.64 -7.32 -4.56
N ALA A 585 -9.30 -7.32 -3.26
CA ALA A 585 -10.02 -6.56 -2.24
C ALA A 585 -10.04 -5.05 -2.51
N ARG A 586 -9.00 -4.50 -3.14
CA ARG A 586 -8.90 -3.07 -3.48
C ARG A 586 -10.06 -2.54 -4.33
N TYR A 587 -10.78 -3.41 -5.02
CA TYR A 587 -11.95 -2.99 -5.81
C TYR A 587 -13.17 -2.62 -4.95
N TYR A 588 -13.19 -2.97 -3.67
CA TYR A 588 -14.23 -2.58 -2.71
C TYR A 588 -13.94 -1.22 -2.02
N TYR A 589 -12.70 -0.73 -2.02
CA TYR A 589 -12.33 0.47 -1.25
C TYR A 589 -13.12 1.73 -1.60
N PRO A 590 -13.51 2.01 -2.86
CA PRO A 590 -14.29 3.20 -3.18
C PRO A 590 -15.65 3.26 -2.49
N PHE A 591 -16.21 2.11 -2.10
CA PHE A 591 -17.53 2.04 -1.46
C PHE A 591 -17.54 1.27 -0.11
N ILE A 592 -16.40 0.79 0.37
CA ILE A 592 -16.34 0.04 1.63
C ILE A 592 -16.86 0.85 2.82
N PHE A 593 -16.64 2.16 2.84
CA PHE A 593 -17.21 3.05 3.85
C PHE A 593 -18.74 3.06 3.79
N ILE A 594 -19.32 3.18 2.59
CA ILE A 594 -20.78 3.17 2.38
C ILE A 594 -21.35 1.82 2.83
N PHE A 595 -20.66 0.73 2.48
CA PHE A 595 -21.05 -0.61 2.88
C PHE A 595 -21.21 -0.69 4.41
N TYR A 596 -20.18 -0.35 5.16
CA TYR A 596 -20.24 -0.39 6.62
C TYR A 596 -21.23 0.62 7.20
N LEU A 597 -21.36 1.80 6.60
CA LEU A 597 -22.33 2.82 7.04
C LEU A 597 -23.78 2.32 6.92
N CYS A 598 -24.09 1.46 5.95
CA CYS A 598 -25.42 0.85 5.82
C CYS A 598 -25.79 -0.07 7.01
N PHE A 599 -24.80 -0.62 7.70
CA PHE A 599 -25.03 -1.45 8.91
C PHE A 599 -25.07 -0.62 10.21
N GLN A 600 -24.81 0.68 10.13
CA GLN A 600 -24.92 1.54 11.30
C GLN A 600 -26.35 1.53 11.87
N THR A 601 -26.45 1.48 13.20
CA THR A 601 -27.72 1.41 13.93
C THR A 601 -27.77 2.40 15.08
N ASP A 602 -28.94 2.93 15.41
CA ASP A 602 -29.22 3.77 16.56
C ASP A 602 -29.65 2.98 17.80
N LYS A 603 -29.85 1.67 17.66
CA LYS A 603 -30.24 0.77 18.76
C LYS A 603 -29.13 0.58 19.78
N ILE A 604 -27.88 0.64 19.36
CA ILE A 604 -26.71 0.55 20.23
C ILE A 604 -26.29 1.97 20.62
N LYS A 605 -26.45 2.32 21.89
CA LYS A 605 -26.06 3.63 22.40
C LYS A 605 -24.66 3.57 22.98
N ASN A 606 -23.76 4.34 22.42
CA ASN A 606 -22.43 4.51 22.99
C ASN A 606 -22.49 5.51 24.14
N THR A 607 -22.14 5.07 25.34
CA THR A 607 -22.14 5.89 26.57
C THR A 607 -20.75 6.47 26.87
N ILE A 608 -19.72 6.10 26.12
CA ILE A 608 -18.37 6.62 26.29
C ILE A 608 -18.35 8.09 25.84
N GLU A 609 -17.70 8.94 26.61
CA GLU A 609 -17.50 10.34 26.22
C GLU A 609 -16.79 10.45 24.88
N LEU A 610 -17.30 11.27 23.96
CA LEU A 610 -16.79 11.39 22.59
C LEU A 610 -15.27 11.61 22.50
N GLU A 611 -14.70 12.42 23.42
CA GLU A 611 -13.26 12.68 23.48
C GLU A 611 -12.47 11.38 23.73
N LYS A 612 -12.90 10.57 24.67
CA LYS A 612 -12.29 9.29 25.02
C LYS A 612 -12.50 8.26 23.91
N TYR A 613 -13.70 8.18 23.37
CA TYR A 613 -14.02 7.27 22.28
C TYR A 613 -13.14 7.52 21.05
N GLN A 614 -13.09 8.77 20.58
CA GLN A 614 -12.25 9.13 19.43
C GLN A 614 -10.76 8.88 19.70
N MET A 615 -10.28 9.18 20.90
CA MET A 615 -8.92 8.86 21.31
C MET A 615 -8.65 7.35 21.25
N MET A 616 -9.54 6.52 21.79
CA MET A 616 -9.37 5.05 21.81
C MET A 616 -9.31 4.45 20.41
N ILE A 617 -10.24 4.82 19.52
CA ILE A 617 -10.25 4.27 18.15
C ILE A 617 -9.00 4.71 17.36
N MET A 618 -8.53 5.95 17.55
CA MET A 618 -7.32 6.43 16.88
C MET A 618 -6.06 5.80 17.43
N LEU A 619 -5.97 5.56 18.74
CA LEU A 619 -4.86 4.80 19.32
C LEU A 619 -4.84 3.37 18.79
N ALA A 620 -6.01 2.70 18.73
CA ALA A 620 -6.13 1.36 18.18
C ALA A 620 -5.74 1.31 16.70
N SER A 621 -6.24 2.24 15.86
CA SER A 621 -5.88 2.31 14.44
C SER A 621 -4.38 2.53 14.22
N ASN A 622 -3.76 3.45 14.99
CA ASN A 622 -2.33 3.68 14.91
C ASN A 622 -1.53 2.48 15.42
N PHE A 623 -1.97 1.82 16.50
CA PHE A 623 -1.33 0.60 16.97
C PHE A 623 -1.32 -0.48 15.88
N ILE A 624 -2.46 -0.71 15.21
CA ILE A 624 -2.58 -1.72 14.16
C ILE A 624 -1.62 -1.43 13.01
N ILE A 625 -1.58 -0.20 12.48
CA ILE A 625 -0.70 0.11 11.34
C ILE A 625 0.78 0.04 11.72
N PHE A 626 1.17 0.54 12.89
CA PHE A 626 2.58 0.45 13.32
C PHE A 626 2.97 -0.99 13.65
N GLN A 627 2.08 -1.80 14.23
CA GLN A 627 2.33 -3.22 14.43
C GLN A 627 2.49 -3.97 13.10
N GLN A 628 1.68 -3.62 12.09
CA GLN A 628 1.82 -4.17 10.74
C GLN A 628 3.19 -3.82 10.15
N MET A 629 3.62 -2.55 10.23
CA MET A 629 4.95 -2.13 9.78
C MET A 629 6.07 -2.86 10.55
N TRP A 630 5.91 -3.02 11.86
CA TRP A 630 6.86 -3.74 12.70
C TRP A 630 7.01 -5.19 12.24
N GLU A 631 5.90 -5.90 12.05
CA GLU A 631 5.91 -7.30 11.66
C GLU A 631 6.45 -7.52 10.25
N VAL A 632 5.93 -6.77 9.26
CA VAL A 632 6.20 -7.03 7.85
C VAL A 632 7.53 -6.41 7.39
N LEU A 633 7.87 -5.23 7.87
CA LEU A 633 9.03 -4.48 7.37
C LEU A 633 10.24 -4.56 8.30
N LEU A 634 10.04 -4.40 9.60
CA LEU A 634 11.18 -4.40 10.52
C LEU A 634 11.64 -5.82 10.85
N VAL A 635 10.76 -6.64 11.42
CA VAL A 635 11.14 -7.98 11.90
C VAL A 635 11.51 -8.92 10.76
N ARG A 636 10.75 -8.88 9.65
CA ARG A 636 11.01 -9.80 8.53
C ARG A 636 12.17 -9.37 7.65
N LYS A 637 12.50 -8.07 7.59
CA LYS A 637 13.46 -7.54 6.61
C LYS A 637 14.67 -6.81 7.21
N CYS A 638 14.47 -5.97 8.23
CA CYS A 638 15.50 -5.01 8.64
C CYS A 638 16.15 -5.30 9.99
N LEU A 639 15.60 -6.17 10.83
CA LEU A 639 16.08 -6.56 12.16
C LEU A 639 16.45 -8.03 12.20
#